data_ae44a8c4c50f767989a3821f59106a2a
#
_entry.id   ae44a8c4c50f767989a3821f59106a2a
#
_cell.length_a   1.000
_cell.length_b   1.000
_cell.length_c   1.000
_cell.angle_alpha   90.00
_cell.angle_beta   90.00
_cell.angle_gamma   90.00
#
_symmetry.space_group_name_H-M   'P 1'
#
loop_
_entity.id
_entity.type
_entity.pdbx_description
1 polymer ?
#
loop_
_entity_poly.entity_id
_entity_poly.type
_entity_poly.pdbx_seq_one_letter_code
_entity_poly.pdbx_strand_id
1 'polypeptide(L)'
;MKQHYLALAISSAMLLSACGGGSDSDNDTNDDLLNFDNIASETDYMQGQNPDLLLFAPGDEITDIQWSQTSGPAVTLLADKSKAISFEAENAGQYTFSVSYKSNGTSVNESATISVSEASPKLRLSRGHSVVETGNVSLRLFADSDIEMDTISWRQLSGPTISFDENNIDPLLAIFTAPVVNQDQIIEIEVTAETRDGDVYRDKASILVEDRPSIAGGAYFDDGQLANVYVYNQDSPYKDTLVECVYSNQLDNSCRLGDLPLLATDSNGATPTIDQIMDRVVVSHDWMAVNFRAFLEAYDDNDDFKNLLRATTGIVLSYDIRPSFYWAATGAIYLDPENLWLSAAQRETINEAPDYRSDFGNDLQFVIPWRYVKDNDYVSLYYPPEDGLSRDLSDMRFELTDLLYHELAHANDYMPPAEWDSYGDSTRFLNAAVEEDEISDDLDRLYPLLSDDMRDLAEVRFLTGDSNATQRSYMPDDVVGFYRPDRSNGFYNYTNEKEDLAILFEELMMSVRFGIQRDTAVTSVPVYDNSGDLIRSQSYIVSWGQRGRVAEDSVSARAEYITERLLPEVDLSLIDSLPEPLEMNAGQNWWDNLGISPQPPTPLKSMAGSKLPISGALQPKMSSYRQGHIKALPTRK
;
A
#
# COMPACT_ATOMS: atom_id res chain seq x y z
N MET A 1 17.22 -0.36 -34.00
CA MET A 1 17.22 0.85 -34.85
C MET A 1 17.22 2.05 -33.91
N LYS A 2 18.22 2.92 -34.04
CA LYS A 2 18.40 4.07 -33.12
C LYS A 2 17.31 5.10 -33.38
N GLN A 3 16.59 5.54 -32.37
CA GLN A 3 15.80 6.77 -32.43
C GLN A 3 16.46 7.84 -31.56
N HIS A 4 16.61 9.01 -32.17
CA HIS A 4 17.29 10.17 -31.64
C HIS A 4 16.32 11.02 -30.82
N TYR A 5 16.67 11.35 -29.60
CA TYR A 5 16.04 12.42 -28.85
C TYR A 5 16.67 13.77 -29.26
N LEU A 6 15.81 14.68 -29.66
CA LEU A 6 16.17 16.04 -30.09
C LEU A 6 16.10 16.95 -28.84
N ALA A 7 17.24 17.34 -28.35
CA ALA A 7 17.32 18.36 -27.29
C ALA A 7 17.10 19.75 -27.89
N LEU A 8 16.08 20.45 -27.41
CA LEU A 8 15.83 21.85 -27.77
C LEU A 8 16.49 22.75 -26.71
N ALA A 9 17.63 23.36 -27.08
CA ALA A 9 18.25 24.39 -26.27
C ALA A 9 17.58 25.74 -26.56
N ILE A 10 16.97 26.35 -25.55
CA ILE A 10 16.51 27.76 -25.64
C ILE A 10 17.51 28.64 -24.91
N SER A 11 18.22 29.45 -25.68
CA SER A 11 19.09 30.49 -25.17
C SER A 11 18.25 31.69 -24.75
N SER A 12 18.34 32.11 -23.50
CA SER A 12 17.77 33.37 -23.03
C SER A 12 18.85 34.40 -22.86
N ALA A 13 18.66 35.51 -23.54
CA ALA A 13 19.53 36.69 -23.51
C ALA A 13 19.30 37.47 -22.20
N MET A 14 20.41 37.88 -21.59
CA MET A 14 20.42 38.85 -20.49
C MET A 14 20.04 40.24 -20.99
N LEU A 15 19.14 40.88 -20.27
CA LEU A 15 19.04 42.34 -20.25
C LEU A 15 19.20 42.83 -18.81
N LEU A 16 20.34 43.45 -18.57
CA LEU A 16 20.61 44.22 -17.36
C LEU A 16 19.84 45.54 -17.43
N SER A 17 19.03 45.83 -16.42
CA SER A 17 18.72 47.21 -16.04
C SER A 17 18.77 47.34 -14.53
N ALA A 18 19.75 48.08 -14.05
CA ALA A 18 19.88 48.50 -12.67
C ALA A 18 19.00 49.71 -12.40
N CYS A 19 18.28 49.74 -11.27
CA CYS A 19 18.32 50.82 -10.28
C CYS A 19 17.24 50.66 -9.24
N GLY A 20 17.67 50.68 -7.97
CA GLY A 20 16.98 51.45 -6.95
C GLY A 20 16.23 50.69 -5.87
N GLY A 21 16.92 50.35 -4.80
CA GLY A 21 16.48 50.61 -3.39
C GLY A 21 15.16 50.03 -2.92
N GLY A 22 15.25 49.07 -2.05
CA GLY A 22 14.17 48.56 -1.22
C GLY A 22 14.53 47.15 -0.79
N SER A 23 15.25 47.04 0.31
CA SER A 23 15.41 45.76 1.03
C SER A 23 14.12 45.46 1.74
N ASP A 24 13.30 44.63 1.15
CA ASP A 24 12.42 43.75 1.89
C ASP A 24 12.77 42.33 1.45
N SER A 25 13.58 41.69 2.25
CA SER A 25 13.77 40.25 2.20
C SER A 25 12.48 39.65 2.79
N ASP A 26 11.53 39.33 1.93
CA ASP A 26 10.50 38.36 2.29
C ASP A 26 11.20 37.00 2.45
N ASN A 27 11.81 36.82 3.62
CA ASN A 27 11.97 35.53 4.22
C ASN A 27 10.57 35.13 4.67
N ASP A 28 9.81 34.47 3.82
CA ASP A 28 8.68 33.66 4.23
C ASP A 28 9.27 32.46 5.02
N THR A 29 9.65 32.75 6.23
CA THR A 29 10.07 31.73 7.17
C THR A 29 8.81 31.28 7.90
N ASN A 30 8.70 29.97 8.15
CA ASN A 30 7.72 29.38 9.07
C ASN A 30 7.91 29.88 10.53
N ASP A 31 8.40 31.11 10.71
CA ASP A 31 8.70 31.69 12.03
C ASP A 31 7.44 31.80 12.93
N ASP A 32 6.25 31.88 12.31
CA ASP A 32 4.99 31.96 13.07
C ASP A 32 4.62 30.64 13.77
N LEU A 33 5.17 29.50 13.29
CA LEU A 33 4.95 28.17 13.89
C LEU A 33 6.03 27.75 14.87
N LEU A 34 7.20 28.39 14.89
CA LEU A 34 8.25 28.08 15.85
C LEU A 34 7.92 28.71 17.22
N ASN A 35 7.09 28.00 17.99
CA ASN A 35 6.65 28.45 19.31
C ASN A 35 7.54 27.92 20.45
N PHE A 36 8.38 26.89 20.18
CA PHE A 36 9.18 26.17 21.19
C PHE A 36 10.53 25.76 20.59
N ASP A 37 11.62 26.40 20.94
CA ASP A 37 12.98 26.11 20.43
C ASP A 37 12.98 25.46 19.03
N ASN A 38 13.23 24.12 18.91
CA ASN A 38 13.15 23.38 17.63
C ASN A 38 11.81 22.63 17.42
N ILE A 39 10.76 22.98 18.15
CA ILE A 39 9.44 22.37 17.94
C ILE A 39 8.51 23.41 17.30
N ALA A 40 8.04 23.12 16.10
CA ALA A 40 7.01 23.91 15.42
C ALA A 40 5.62 23.32 15.71
N SER A 41 4.67 24.17 16.12
CA SER A 41 3.27 23.82 16.36
C SER A 41 2.44 25.09 16.51
N GLU A 42 1.14 25.04 16.25
CA GLU A 42 0.22 26.02 16.81
C GLU A 42 0.11 25.83 18.32
N THR A 43 -0.28 26.87 19.06
CA THR A 43 -0.41 26.79 20.52
C THR A 43 -1.83 26.53 20.99
N ASP A 44 -2.81 26.81 20.16
CA ASP A 44 -4.23 26.79 20.51
C ASP A 44 -5.03 25.96 19.50
N TYR A 45 -5.65 24.91 20.00
CA TYR A 45 -6.50 24.00 19.25
C TYR A 45 -7.91 23.92 19.86
N MET A 46 -8.82 23.28 19.14
CA MET A 46 -10.15 22.92 19.63
C MET A 46 -10.24 21.43 19.90
N GLN A 47 -11.08 21.03 20.85
CA GLN A 47 -11.37 19.63 21.13
C GLN A 47 -11.88 18.92 19.87
N GLY A 48 -11.27 17.79 19.53
CA GLY A 48 -11.56 17.01 18.31
C GLY A 48 -10.70 17.38 17.09
N GLN A 49 -9.87 18.45 17.16
CA GLN A 49 -8.82 18.66 16.14
C GLN A 49 -7.62 17.72 16.36
N ASN A 50 -6.77 17.62 15.35
CA ASN A 50 -5.51 16.91 15.39
C ASN A 50 -4.33 17.89 15.53
N PRO A 51 -3.85 18.17 16.75
CA PRO A 51 -2.62 18.95 16.94
C PRO A 51 -1.41 18.27 16.29
N ASP A 52 -0.59 19.08 15.62
CA ASP A 52 0.68 18.66 15.02
C ASP A 52 1.84 19.30 15.79
N LEU A 53 2.83 18.48 16.20
CA LEU A 53 4.10 18.94 16.74
C LEU A 53 5.23 18.40 15.88
N LEU A 54 6.02 19.30 15.31
CA LEU A 54 7.06 18.99 14.34
C LEU A 54 8.43 19.32 14.95
N LEU A 55 9.32 18.34 15.03
CA LEU A 55 10.72 18.56 15.37
C LEU A 55 11.40 19.17 14.12
N PHE A 56 11.64 20.49 14.16
CA PHE A 56 12.12 21.27 13.04
C PHE A 56 13.47 21.90 13.37
N ALA A 57 14.54 21.25 12.93
CA ALA A 57 15.92 21.71 13.09
C ALA A 57 16.63 21.61 11.73
N PRO A 58 16.33 22.50 10.78
CA PRO A 58 16.79 22.40 9.40
C PRO A 58 18.31 22.49 9.33
N GLY A 59 18.90 21.54 8.60
CA GLY A 59 20.35 21.43 8.43
C GLY A 59 21.10 20.62 9.50
N ASP A 60 20.43 20.16 10.56
CA ASP A 60 20.97 19.25 11.55
C ASP A 60 20.68 17.78 11.22
N GLU A 61 21.65 16.90 11.45
CA GLU A 61 21.43 15.45 11.43
C GLU A 61 20.71 15.04 12.72
N ILE A 62 19.41 14.67 12.62
CA ILE A 62 18.57 14.28 13.74
C ILE A 62 18.40 12.77 13.77
N THR A 63 18.76 12.15 14.90
CA THR A 63 18.65 10.71 15.15
C THR A 63 18.14 10.40 16.56
N ASP A 64 17.78 9.14 16.82
CA ASP A 64 17.34 8.63 18.13
C ASP A 64 16.16 9.43 18.72
N ILE A 65 15.18 9.75 17.89
CA ILE A 65 14.01 10.53 18.31
C ILE A 65 13.12 9.68 19.20
N GLN A 66 12.66 10.28 20.31
CA GLN A 66 11.66 9.68 21.19
C GLN A 66 10.77 10.77 21.81
N TRP A 67 9.53 10.81 21.39
CA TRP A 67 8.48 11.64 21.99
C TRP A 67 7.84 10.93 23.18
N SER A 68 7.38 11.71 24.14
CA SER A 68 6.57 11.24 25.28
C SER A 68 5.65 12.34 25.77
N GLN A 69 4.43 11.99 26.13
CA GLN A 69 3.54 12.90 26.83
C GLN A 69 3.94 12.98 28.31
N THR A 70 4.14 14.19 28.84
CA THR A 70 4.56 14.42 30.23
C THR A 70 3.42 14.93 31.11
N SER A 71 2.41 15.59 30.54
CA SER A 71 1.20 15.99 31.26
C SER A 71 0.00 16.23 30.33
N GLY A 72 -1.19 16.35 30.92
CA GLY A 72 -2.45 16.58 30.23
C GLY A 72 -3.33 15.32 30.11
N PRO A 73 -4.50 15.42 29.44
CA PRO A 73 -5.31 14.26 29.11
C PRO A 73 -4.50 13.25 28.29
N ALA A 74 -4.62 11.95 28.59
CA ALA A 74 -3.81 10.92 27.96
C ALA A 74 -4.13 10.79 26.47
N VAL A 75 -3.09 10.69 25.63
CA VAL A 75 -3.18 10.41 24.19
C VAL A 75 -2.27 9.26 23.79
N THR A 76 -2.60 8.62 22.67
CA THR A 76 -1.73 7.61 22.05
C THR A 76 -0.95 8.26 20.92
N LEU A 77 0.38 8.25 21.02
CA LEU A 77 1.27 8.68 19.96
C LEU A 77 1.53 7.50 19.02
N LEU A 78 1.19 7.67 17.74
CA LEU A 78 1.37 6.61 16.73
C LEU A 78 2.71 6.71 16.00
N ALA A 79 3.41 7.85 16.12
CA ALA A 79 4.67 8.16 15.44
C ALA A 79 5.72 8.75 16.42
N ASP A 80 5.85 8.18 17.60
CA ASP A 80 6.68 8.72 18.69
C ASP A 80 8.20 8.69 18.41
N LYS A 81 8.62 8.03 17.31
CA LYS A 81 10.02 7.98 16.85
C LYS A 81 10.25 8.76 15.54
N SER A 82 9.25 9.51 15.07
CA SER A 82 9.39 10.35 13.87
C SER A 82 9.60 11.83 14.23
N LYS A 83 10.01 12.65 13.25
CA LYS A 83 10.11 14.09 13.44
C LYS A 83 8.75 14.78 13.63
N ALA A 84 7.64 14.14 13.23
CA ALA A 84 6.31 14.68 13.40
C ALA A 84 5.45 13.77 14.26
N ILE A 85 4.76 14.32 15.24
CA ILE A 85 3.67 13.64 15.94
C ILE A 85 2.37 14.40 15.71
N SER A 86 1.29 13.66 15.57
CA SER A 86 -0.07 14.19 15.56
C SER A 86 -1.00 13.23 16.29
N PHE A 87 -2.02 13.78 16.95
CA PHE A 87 -2.96 13.00 17.75
C PHE A 87 -4.31 13.69 17.79
N GLU A 88 -5.37 12.93 18.05
CA GLU A 88 -6.70 13.51 18.27
C GLU A 88 -6.82 14.07 19.69
N ALA A 89 -7.14 15.36 19.79
CA ALA A 89 -7.36 16.04 21.08
C ALA A 89 -8.80 15.81 21.56
N GLU A 90 -9.11 14.61 22.04
CA GLU A 90 -10.46 14.25 22.50
C GLU A 90 -10.99 15.07 23.69
N ASN A 91 -10.12 15.66 24.47
CA ASN A 91 -10.47 16.40 25.68
C ASN A 91 -9.85 17.80 25.70
N ALA A 92 -10.57 18.77 26.20
CA ALA A 92 -10.03 20.11 26.46
C ALA A 92 -8.99 20.05 27.60
N GLY A 93 -7.99 20.92 27.53
CA GLY A 93 -6.94 21.03 28.54
C GLY A 93 -5.59 21.45 27.96
N GLN A 94 -4.59 21.46 28.85
CA GLN A 94 -3.20 21.65 28.41
C GLN A 94 -2.52 20.29 28.23
N TYR A 95 -1.81 20.12 27.13
CA TYR A 95 -1.03 18.93 26.80
C TYR A 95 0.43 19.31 26.72
N THR A 96 1.27 18.59 27.44
CA THR A 96 2.72 18.80 27.39
C THR A 96 3.42 17.56 26.90
N PHE A 97 4.26 17.73 25.90
CA PHE A 97 5.09 16.69 25.33
C PHE A 97 6.57 17.01 25.54
N SER A 98 7.39 15.99 25.64
CA SER A 98 8.83 16.08 25.65
C SER A 98 9.38 15.21 24.50
N VAL A 99 10.38 15.71 23.80
CA VAL A 99 11.13 14.96 22.80
C VAL A 99 12.60 14.87 23.21
N SER A 100 13.17 13.68 23.18
CA SER A 100 14.60 13.44 23.28
C SER A 100 15.12 12.99 21.91
N TYR A 101 16.26 13.52 21.49
CA TYR A 101 16.88 13.20 20.22
C TYR A 101 18.39 13.50 20.25
N LYS A 102 19.11 13.09 19.20
CA LYS A 102 20.46 13.55 18.94
C LYS A 102 20.48 14.53 17.77
N SER A 103 21.08 15.70 17.96
CA SER A 103 21.39 16.67 16.90
C SER A 103 22.90 16.65 16.68
N ASN A 104 23.32 16.27 15.48
CA ASN A 104 24.75 16.12 15.13
C ASN A 104 25.53 15.29 16.18
N GLY A 105 24.91 14.21 16.66
CA GLY A 105 25.46 13.31 17.68
C GLY A 105 25.36 13.80 19.12
N THR A 106 24.88 15.02 19.40
CA THR A 106 24.70 15.59 20.73
C THR A 106 23.28 15.36 21.23
N SER A 107 23.11 14.82 22.44
CA SER A 107 21.79 14.60 23.05
C SER A 107 21.11 15.92 23.40
N VAL A 108 19.87 16.07 22.98
CA VAL A 108 18.99 17.22 23.22
C VAL A 108 17.69 16.74 23.82
N ASN A 109 17.09 17.55 24.71
CA ASN A 109 15.76 17.32 25.25
C ASN A 109 15.00 18.64 25.22
N GLU A 110 13.82 18.63 24.63
CA GLU A 110 12.94 19.80 24.54
C GLU A 110 11.53 19.44 24.95
N SER A 111 10.70 20.46 25.19
CA SER A 111 9.31 20.25 25.54
C SER A 111 8.42 21.36 24.98
N ALA A 112 7.22 21.00 24.60
CA ALA A 112 6.19 21.90 24.12
C ALA A 112 4.89 21.70 24.90
N THR A 113 4.15 22.80 25.12
CA THR A 113 2.82 22.76 25.74
C THR A 113 1.83 23.47 24.83
N ILE A 114 0.77 22.76 24.46
CA ILE A 114 -0.35 23.29 23.66
C ILE A 114 -1.62 23.34 24.50
N SER A 115 -2.56 24.19 24.11
CA SER A 115 -3.85 24.37 24.75
C SER A 115 -4.97 23.89 23.84
N VAL A 116 -5.88 23.09 24.39
CA VAL A 116 -7.08 22.62 23.70
C VAL A 116 -8.31 23.20 24.41
N SER A 117 -9.11 23.99 23.71
CA SER A 117 -10.34 24.59 24.21
C SER A 117 -11.53 23.62 24.11
N GLU A 118 -12.60 23.88 24.90
CA GLU A 118 -13.85 23.11 24.85
C GLU A 118 -14.67 23.32 23.56
N ALA A 119 -14.26 24.25 22.67
CA ALA A 119 -14.92 24.43 21.40
C ALA A 119 -14.80 23.15 20.54
N SER A 120 -15.86 22.76 19.86
CA SER A 120 -15.87 21.63 18.95
C SER A 120 -15.86 22.15 17.52
N PRO A 121 -14.82 21.83 16.72
CA PRO A 121 -14.77 22.21 15.31
C PRO A 121 -15.82 21.41 14.54
N LYS A 122 -16.34 22.02 13.48
CA LYS A 122 -17.24 21.34 12.55
C LYS A 122 -16.53 20.57 11.45
N LEU A 123 -15.25 20.86 11.27
CA LEU A 123 -14.33 20.20 10.34
C LEU A 123 -13.10 19.75 11.10
N ARG A 124 -12.51 18.66 10.63
CA ARG A 124 -11.24 18.14 11.11
C ARG A 124 -10.45 17.57 9.92
N LEU A 125 -9.19 17.94 9.80
CA LEU A 125 -8.26 17.28 8.89
C LEU A 125 -7.71 15.98 9.50
N SER A 126 -7.32 15.03 8.64
CA SER A 126 -6.46 13.92 9.05
C SER A 126 -5.17 14.45 9.66
N ARG A 127 -4.44 13.56 10.34
CA ARG A 127 -3.22 13.92 11.08
C ARG A 127 -2.14 14.45 10.17
N GLY A 128 -1.45 15.51 10.62
CA GLY A 128 -0.21 15.94 10.01
C GLY A 128 0.89 14.88 10.18
N HIS A 129 1.90 14.91 9.32
CA HIS A 129 2.97 13.92 9.32
C HIS A 129 4.26 14.49 8.72
N SER A 130 5.35 13.70 8.83
CA SER A 130 6.55 13.95 8.03
C SER A 130 6.53 13.08 6.77
N VAL A 131 7.08 13.62 5.71
CA VAL A 131 7.25 12.96 4.42
C VAL A 131 8.64 13.28 3.89
N VAL A 132 9.26 12.34 3.20
CA VAL A 132 10.51 12.64 2.47
C VAL A 132 10.19 13.44 1.21
N GLU A 133 11.14 14.25 0.74
CA GLU A 133 11.01 14.93 -0.55
C GLU A 133 10.64 13.94 -1.65
N THR A 134 9.83 14.37 -2.62
CA THR A 134 9.23 13.55 -3.68
C THR A 134 8.20 12.52 -3.22
N GLY A 135 7.95 12.40 -1.91
CA GLY A 135 6.90 11.53 -1.33
C GLY A 135 5.48 12.02 -1.61
N ASN A 136 4.54 11.10 -1.67
CA ASN A 136 3.13 11.45 -1.78
C ASN A 136 2.57 11.85 -0.42
N VAL A 137 1.79 12.91 -0.42
CA VAL A 137 1.04 13.41 0.74
C VAL A 137 -0.44 13.32 0.44
N SER A 138 -1.20 12.83 1.39
CA SER A 138 -2.66 12.88 1.38
C SER A 138 -3.19 13.50 2.66
N LEU A 139 -4.17 14.40 2.53
CA LEU A 139 -4.90 14.98 3.65
C LEU A 139 -6.40 14.82 3.41
N ARG A 140 -7.10 14.19 4.36
CA ARG A 140 -8.55 13.97 4.29
C ARG A 140 -9.29 14.92 5.22
N LEU A 141 -10.39 15.47 4.69
CA LEU A 141 -11.35 16.27 5.45
C LEU A 141 -12.42 15.36 6.05
N PHE A 142 -12.60 15.46 7.35
CA PHE A 142 -13.74 14.91 8.09
C PHE A 142 -14.66 16.06 8.51
N ALA A 143 -15.97 15.85 8.40
CA ALA A 143 -16.97 16.83 8.77
C ALA A 143 -18.06 16.20 9.64
N ASP A 144 -18.64 16.99 10.53
CA ASP A 144 -19.84 16.57 11.26
C ASP A 144 -20.97 16.21 10.29
N SER A 145 -21.71 15.14 10.58
CA SER A 145 -22.78 14.63 9.73
C SER A 145 -23.98 15.57 9.57
N ASP A 146 -24.05 16.65 10.36
CA ASP A 146 -25.10 17.68 10.31
C ASP A 146 -24.76 18.82 9.33
N ILE A 147 -23.57 18.77 8.69
CA ILE A 147 -23.13 19.80 7.73
C ILE A 147 -23.34 19.32 6.29
N GLU A 148 -24.15 20.08 5.53
CA GLU A 148 -24.23 19.93 4.08
C GLU A 148 -23.26 20.92 3.42
N MET A 149 -22.09 20.44 3.02
CA MET A 149 -21.09 21.24 2.32
C MET A 149 -21.52 21.49 0.86
N ASP A 150 -21.40 22.74 0.42
CA ASP A 150 -21.68 23.15 -0.96
C ASP A 150 -20.39 23.25 -1.77
N THR A 151 -19.35 23.85 -1.18
CA THR A 151 -18.02 23.95 -1.79
C THR A 151 -16.93 23.58 -0.80
N ILE A 152 -15.88 22.92 -1.31
CA ILE A 152 -14.64 22.62 -0.58
C ILE A 152 -13.47 23.15 -1.38
N SER A 153 -12.55 23.82 -0.73
CA SER A 153 -11.35 24.33 -1.37
C SER A 153 -10.12 24.11 -0.49
N TRP A 154 -9.03 23.69 -1.14
CA TRP A 154 -7.75 23.47 -0.53
C TRP A 154 -6.78 24.57 -0.91
N ARG A 155 -5.97 25.03 0.02
CA ARG A 155 -5.01 26.10 -0.21
C ARG A 155 -3.74 25.85 0.60
N GLN A 156 -2.60 26.03 -0.05
CA GLN A 156 -1.31 26.17 0.65
C GLN A 156 -1.23 27.56 1.29
N LEU A 157 -0.86 27.60 2.58
CA LEU A 157 -0.66 28.87 3.32
C LEU A 157 0.80 29.29 3.31
N SER A 158 1.72 28.35 3.54
CA SER A 158 3.16 28.63 3.62
C SER A 158 4.01 27.44 3.14
N GLY A 159 5.31 27.65 3.06
CA GLY A 159 6.29 26.65 2.67
C GLY A 159 6.58 26.56 1.17
N PRO A 160 7.42 25.61 0.75
CA PRO A 160 7.75 25.40 -0.68
C PRO A 160 6.50 25.13 -1.51
N THR A 161 6.44 25.70 -2.71
CA THR A 161 5.27 25.61 -3.59
C THR A 161 4.93 24.17 -3.97
N ILE A 162 3.65 23.78 -3.81
CA ILE A 162 3.10 22.50 -4.23
C ILE A 162 2.05 22.69 -5.33
N SER A 163 1.67 21.57 -5.95
CA SER A 163 0.50 21.49 -6.84
C SER A 163 -0.36 20.31 -6.38
N PHE A 164 -1.63 20.58 -6.08
CA PHE A 164 -2.58 19.51 -5.81
C PHE A 164 -2.85 18.69 -7.07
N ASP A 165 -3.10 17.39 -6.90
CA ASP A 165 -3.43 16.50 -8.01
C ASP A 165 -4.80 16.87 -8.60
N GLU A 166 -4.81 17.37 -9.84
CA GLU A 166 -6.02 17.78 -10.57
C GLU A 166 -6.86 16.58 -11.04
N ASN A 167 -6.30 15.36 -11.04
CA ASN A 167 -7.03 14.15 -11.41
C ASN A 167 -7.83 13.58 -10.23
N ASN A 168 -7.54 14.01 -9.01
CA ASN A 168 -8.30 13.61 -7.84
C ASN A 168 -9.73 14.19 -7.91
N ILE A 169 -10.71 13.30 -7.95
CA ILE A 169 -12.13 13.65 -8.03
C ILE A 169 -12.83 13.70 -6.65
N ASP A 170 -12.16 13.23 -5.59
CA ASP A 170 -12.70 13.29 -4.22
C ASP A 170 -12.43 14.68 -3.61
N PRO A 171 -13.43 15.56 -3.44
CA PRO A 171 -13.21 16.89 -2.90
C PRO A 171 -12.81 16.87 -1.41
N LEU A 172 -13.06 15.75 -0.70
CA LEU A 172 -12.69 15.57 0.70
C LEU A 172 -11.21 15.20 0.88
N LEU A 173 -10.48 14.96 -0.21
CA LEU A 173 -9.11 14.48 -0.18
C LEU A 173 -8.22 15.44 -0.97
N ALA A 174 -7.16 15.93 -0.36
CA ALA A 174 -6.08 16.63 -1.05
C ALA A 174 -4.89 15.68 -1.23
N ILE A 175 -4.36 15.58 -2.45
CA ILE A 175 -3.18 14.79 -2.80
C ILE A 175 -2.18 15.71 -3.47
N PHE A 176 -0.91 15.60 -3.09
CA PHE A 176 0.19 16.26 -3.78
C PHE A 176 1.51 15.51 -3.55
N THR A 177 2.50 15.77 -4.40
CA THR A 177 3.86 15.27 -4.21
C THR A 177 4.68 16.30 -3.45
N ALA A 178 5.38 15.88 -2.40
CA ALA A 178 6.28 16.74 -1.64
C ALA A 178 7.39 17.30 -2.55
N PRO A 179 7.68 18.61 -2.49
CA PRO A 179 8.68 19.22 -3.34
C PRO A 179 10.10 18.77 -2.95
N VAL A 180 11.03 18.85 -3.90
CA VAL A 180 12.46 18.71 -3.63
C VAL A 180 12.92 19.90 -2.79
N VAL A 181 13.61 19.60 -1.70
CA VAL A 181 14.13 20.60 -0.74
C VAL A 181 15.65 20.40 -0.56
N ASN A 182 16.32 21.33 0.06
CA ASN A 182 17.76 21.26 0.37
C ASN A 182 18.04 21.32 1.88
N GLN A 183 17.00 21.31 2.66
CA GLN A 183 16.91 21.15 4.12
C GLN A 183 15.44 20.94 4.46
N ASP A 184 15.15 20.42 5.63
CA ASP A 184 13.77 20.23 6.11
C ASP A 184 12.94 21.50 5.95
N GLN A 185 11.70 21.38 5.50
CA GLN A 185 10.76 22.47 5.29
C GLN A 185 9.38 22.10 5.85
N ILE A 186 8.62 23.10 6.27
CA ILE A 186 7.22 22.92 6.70
C ILE A 186 6.30 23.48 5.62
N ILE A 187 5.26 22.73 5.28
CA ILE A 187 4.16 23.14 4.42
C ILE A 187 2.90 23.21 5.27
N GLU A 188 2.23 24.36 5.29
CA GLU A 188 0.90 24.49 5.88
C GLU A 188 -0.18 24.44 4.82
N ILE A 189 -1.18 23.61 5.06
CA ILE A 189 -2.36 23.44 4.21
C ILE A 189 -3.60 23.83 4.98
N GLU A 190 -4.47 24.64 4.36
CA GLU A 190 -5.80 24.97 4.87
C GLU A 190 -6.87 24.36 3.97
N VAL A 191 -7.87 23.75 4.58
CA VAL A 191 -9.14 23.45 3.93
C VAL A 191 -10.19 24.48 4.34
N THR A 192 -11.01 24.90 3.40
CA THR A 192 -12.19 25.73 3.63
C THR A 192 -13.39 25.02 3.03
N ALA A 193 -14.42 24.83 3.85
CA ALA A 193 -15.72 24.35 3.39
C ALA A 193 -16.79 25.41 3.62
N GLU A 194 -17.63 25.63 2.62
CA GLU A 194 -18.78 26.53 2.67
C GLU A 194 -20.06 25.71 2.56
N THR A 195 -21.02 25.98 3.43
CA THR A 195 -22.35 25.35 3.40
C THR A 195 -23.30 26.11 2.47
N ARG A 196 -24.40 25.49 2.10
CA ARG A 196 -25.47 26.15 1.32
C ARG A 196 -26.06 27.39 1.97
N ASP A 197 -25.99 27.46 3.30
CA ASP A 197 -26.49 28.60 4.07
C ASP A 197 -25.44 29.72 4.19
N GLY A 198 -24.25 29.52 3.65
CA GLY A 198 -23.15 30.48 3.62
C GLY A 198 -22.25 30.48 4.86
N ASP A 199 -22.39 29.49 5.75
CA ASP A 199 -21.42 29.28 6.83
C ASP A 199 -20.11 28.77 6.30
N VAL A 200 -19.00 29.28 6.86
CA VAL A 200 -17.64 28.95 6.41
C VAL A 200 -16.85 28.32 7.56
N TYR A 201 -16.37 27.13 7.34
CA TYR A 201 -15.54 26.39 8.29
C TYR A 201 -14.14 26.18 7.73
N ARG A 202 -13.14 26.14 8.61
CA ARG A 202 -11.73 25.94 8.22
C ARG A 202 -11.02 25.03 9.21
N ASP A 203 -10.03 24.31 8.70
CA ASP A 203 -9.03 23.61 9.49
C ASP A 203 -7.69 23.61 8.75
N LYS A 204 -6.59 23.35 9.48
CA LYS A 204 -5.23 23.36 8.96
C LYS A 204 -4.48 22.11 9.39
N ALA A 205 -3.49 21.72 8.58
CA ALA A 205 -2.51 20.70 8.92
C ALA A 205 -1.11 21.16 8.49
N SER A 206 -0.12 20.74 9.25
CA SER A 206 1.29 20.99 8.96
C SER A 206 1.97 19.71 8.52
N ILE A 207 2.69 19.77 7.38
CA ILE A 207 3.47 18.67 6.83
C ILE A 207 4.94 19.03 6.88
N LEU A 208 5.74 18.18 7.52
CA LEU A 208 7.20 18.30 7.51
C LEU A 208 7.76 17.58 6.28
N VAL A 209 8.32 18.31 5.35
CA VAL A 209 9.09 17.75 4.21
C VAL A 209 10.54 17.63 4.64
N GLU A 210 11.04 16.40 4.65
CA GLU A 210 12.40 16.09 5.06
C GLU A 210 13.34 16.03 3.85
N ASP A 211 14.46 16.76 3.95
CA ASP A 211 15.56 16.67 2.99
C ASP A 211 16.21 15.28 3.08
N ARG A 212 16.43 14.66 1.96
CA ARG A 212 17.09 13.36 1.84
C ARG A 212 18.25 13.42 0.86
N PRO A 213 19.33 12.67 1.10
CA PRO A 213 20.38 12.53 0.11
C PRO A 213 19.82 12.07 -1.22
N SER A 214 20.26 12.69 -2.30
CA SER A 214 19.88 12.28 -3.65
C SER A 214 20.22 10.81 -3.87
N ILE A 215 19.29 10.06 -4.43
CA ILE A 215 19.52 8.67 -4.81
C ILE A 215 20.54 8.63 -5.94
N ALA A 216 21.63 7.88 -5.77
CA ALA A 216 22.66 7.76 -6.79
C ALA A 216 22.13 7.01 -8.02
N GLY A 217 22.46 7.47 -9.22
CA GLY A 217 22.09 6.77 -10.45
C GLY A 217 22.60 5.32 -10.45
N GLY A 218 21.72 4.36 -10.74
CA GLY A 218 21.98 2.92 -10.65
C GLY A 218 21.75 2.33 -9.26
N ALA A 219 21.06 3.04 -8.38
CA ALA A 219 20.58 2.54 -7.10
C ALA A 219 19.41 1.55 -7.29
N TYR A 220 19.10 0.78 -6.25
CA TYR A 220 17.94 -0.13 -6.26
C TYR A 220 16.61 0.62 -6.29
N PHE A 221 16.58 1.83 -5.71
CA PHE A 221 15.39 2.68 -5.58
C PHE A 221 15.55 4.01 -6.35
N ASP A 222 16.13 3.97 -7.58
CA ASP A 222 16.33 5.19 -8.37
C ASP A 222 15.05 5.96 -8.70
N ASP A 223 13.89 5.28 -8.76
CA ASP A 223 12.58 5.90 -8.92
C ASP A 223 11.77 5.90 -7.61
N GLY A 224 12.34 5.33 -6.55
CA GLY A 224 11.63 5.10 -5.31
C GLY A 224 12.01 6.09 -4.24
N GLN A 225 11.05 6.34 -3.38
CA GLN A 225 11.20 7.18 -2.21
C GLN A 225 11.72 6.35 -1.06
N LEU A 226 12.72 6.88 -0.37
CA LEU A 226 13.12 6.36 0.91
C LEU A 226 12.21 6.96 1.97
N ALA A 227 11.30 6.16 2.52
CA ALA A 227 10.54 6.57 3.68
C ALA A 227 11.45 6.69 4.91
N ASN A 228 11.06 7.53 5.84
CA ASN A 228 11.64 7.54 7.18
C ASN A 228 11.18 6.29 7.92
N VAL A 229 12.08 5.33 8.06
CA VAL A 229 11.82 4.07 8.74
C VAL A 229 12.91 3.78 9.77
N TYR A 230 12.55 2.98 10.76
CA TYR A 230 13.48 2.53 11.80
C TYR A 230 13.22 1.05 12.13
N VAL A 231 14.23 0.40 12.71
CA VAL A 231 14.10 -0.97 13.18
C VAL A 231 13.13 -1.02 14.35
N TYR A 232 12.09 -1.84 14.27
CA TYR A 232 11.08 -1.93 15.33
C TYR A 232 11.68 -2.44 16.65
N ASN A 233 12.39 -3.59 16.61
CA ASN A 233 13.05 -4.13 17.78
C ASN A 233 14.45 -3.53 17.94
N GLN A 234 14.63 -2.61 18.89
CA GLN A 234 15.91 -1.94 19.16
C GLN A 234 16.99 -2.87 19.75
N ASP A 235 16.61 -4.05 20.20
CA ASP A 235 17.52 -5.10 20.66
C ASP A 235 17.87 -6.12 19.55
N SER A 236 17.37 -5.90 18.32
CA SER A 236 17.68 -6.76 17.17
C SER A 236 19.20 -6.84 16.92
N PRO A 237 19.75 -8.03 16.65
CA PRO A 237 21.14 -8.19 16.24
C PRO A 237 21.46 -7.48 14.91
N TYR A 238 20.44 -7.10 14.14
CA TYR A 238 20.54 -6.46 12.82
C TYR A 238 20.22 -4.97 12.83
N LYS A 239 20.01 -4.35 13.99
CA LYS A 239 19.54 -2.96 14.10
C LYS A 239 20.41 -1.94 13.36
N ASP A 240 21.73 -2.18 13.29
CA ASP A 240 22.68 -1.24 12.68
C ASP A 240 22.81 -1.43 11.16
N THR A 241 22.27 -2.51 10.59
CA THR A 241 22.39 -2.86 9.16
C THR A 241 21.06 -2.97 8.44
N LEU A 242 19.97 -3.27 9.15
CA LEU A 242 18.70 -3.66 8.54
C LEU A 242 18.11 -2.56 7.65
N VAL A 243 18.03 -1.31 8.13
CA VAL A 243 17.48 -0.19 7.34
C VAL A 243 18.33 0.07 6.09
N GLU A 244 19.67 0.07 6.24
CA GLU A 244 20.57 0.25 5.09
C GLU A 244 20.37 -0.88 4.06
N CYS A 245 20.29 -2.13 4.50
CA CYS A 245 20.18 -3.27 3.59
C CYS A 245 18.85 -3.31 2.85
N VAL A 246 17.73 -3.04 3.49
CA VAL A 246 16.40 -3.06 2.81
C VAL A 246 16.15 -1.83 1.95
N TYR A 247 16.86 -0.72 2.20
CA TYR A 247 16.83 0.49 1.39
C TYR A 247 18.20 0.84 0.79
N SER A 248 19.09 -0.16 0.61
CA SER A 248 20.40 0.08 0.01
C SER A 248 20.27 0.73 -1.36
N ASN A 249 20.87 1.91 -1.52
CA ASN A 249 20.83 2.69 -2.73
C ASN A 249 21.99 2.42 -3.69
N GLN A 250 22.81 1.39 -3.45
CA GLN A 250 24.00 1.15 -4.25
C GLN A 250 24.06 -0.29 -4.79
N LEU A 251 23.76 -0.47 -6.07
CA LEU A 251 23.84 -1.76 -6.75
C LEU A 251 25.22 -2.44 -6.61
N ASP A 252 26.29 -1.67 -6.69
CA ASP A 252 27.66 -2.20 -6.62
C ASP A 252 28.16 -2.41 -5.18
N ASN A 253 27.46 -1.88 -4.20
CA ASN A 253 27.82 -2.00 -2.78
C ASN A 253 26.61 -2.38 -1.90
N SER A 254 25.72 -3.21 -2.43
CA SER A 254 24.60 -3.72 -1.65
C SER A 254 25.05 -4.72 -0.59
N CYS A 255 24.23 -4.89 0.43
CA CYS A 255 24.43 -5.87 1.48
C CYS A 255 24.59 -7.29 0.94
N ARG A 256 25.22 -8.12 1.70
CA ARG A 256 25.45 -9.54 1.44
C ARG A 256 24.67 -10.38 2.45
N LEU A 257 24.48 -11.65 2.12
CA LEU A 257 23.85 -12.60 3.06
C LEU A 257 24.63 -12.79 4.36
N GLY A 258 25.94 -12.45 4.40
CA GLY A 258 26.70 -12.41 5.63
C GLY A 258 26.42 -11.17 6.51
N ASP A 259 25.96 -10.05 5.91
CA ASP A 259 25.60 -8.82 6.61
C ASP A 259 24.14 -8.89 7.14
N LEU A 260 23.25 -9.42 6.32
CA LEU A 260 21.84 -9.64 6.64
C LEU A 260 21.38 -10.97 6.02
N PRO A 261 21.49 -12.10 6.73
CA PRO A 261 21.17 -13.43 6.21
C PRO A 261 19.67 -13.63 6.00
N LEU A 262 19.31 -14.61 5.19
CA LEU A 262 17.92 -15.09 5.15
C LEU A 262 17.47 -15.53 6.55
N LEU A 263 16.20 -15.36 6.87
CA LEU A 263 15.63 -15.83 8.13
C LEU A 263 15.79 -17.35 8.29
N ALA A 264 15.84 -18.11 7.18
CA ALA A 264 16.18 -19.53 7.15
C ALA A 264 17.54 -19.81 7.81
N THR A 265 18.56 -18.98 7.55
CA THR A 265 19.88 -19.13 8.12
C THR A 265 19.87 -18.92 9.63
N ASP A 266 19.18 -17.89 10.11
CA ASP A 266 19.03 -17.61 11.55
C ASP A 266 18.29 -18.72 12.31
N SER A 267 17.30 -19.33 11.67
CA SER A 267 16.52 -20.42 12.25
C SER A 267 17.14 -21.80 12.05
N ASN A 268 18.33 -21.88 11.41
CA ASN A 268 18.99 -23.13 11.00
C ASN A 268 18.04 -24.05 10.19
N GLY A 269 17.26 -23.48 9.27
CA GLY A 269 16.28 -24.17 8.45
C GLY A 269 14.97 -24.55 9.18
N ALA A 270 14.89 -24.36 10.49
CA ALA A 270 13.66 -24.61 11.25
C ALA A 270 12.63 -23.49 11.07
N THR A 271 11.38 -23.74 11.49
CA THR A 271 10.35 -22.68 11.58
C THR A 271 10.82 -21.58 12.54
N PRO A 272 10.95 -20.33 12.09
CA PRO A 272 11.39 -19.24 12.94
C PRO A 272 10.33 -18.89 13.99
N THR A 273 10.78 -18.39 15.13
CA THR A 273 9.88 -17.80 16.12
C THR A 273 9.40 -16.43 15.67
N ILE A 274 8.25 -15.99 16.20
CA ILE A 274 7.73 -14.63 15.92
C ILE A 274 8.75 -13.57 16.35
N ASP A 275 9.49 -13.77 17.45
CA ASP A 275 10.53 -12.82 17.88
C ASP A 275 11.67 -12.72 16.87
N GLN A 276 12.13 -13.83 16.28
CA GLN A 276 13.11 -13.80 15.18
C GLN A 276 12.59 -13.05 13.95
N ILE A 277 11.31 -13.20 13.63
CA ILE A 277 10.67 -12.45 12.55
C ILE A 277 10.65 -10.95 12.88
N MET A 278 10.27 -10.60 14.13
CA MET A 278 10.18 -9.20 14.56
C MET A 278 11.55 -8.51 14.65
N ASP A 279 12.65 -9.26 14.80
CA ASP A 279 14.01 -8.75 14.70
C ASP A 279 14.36 -8.24 13.28
N ARG A 280 13.53 -8.57 12.27
CA ARG A 280 13.71 -8.22 10.86
C ARG A 280 12.71 -7.17 10.36
N VAL A 281 11.89 -6.61 11.27
CA VAL A 281 10.84 -5.66 10.92
C VAL A 281 11.35 -4.22 11.00
N VAL A 282 11.15 -3.49 9.92
CA VAL A 282 11.40 -2.05 9.79
C VAL A 282 10.06 -1.35 9.60
N VAL A 283 9.85 -0.25 10.31
CA VAL A 283 8.56 0.46 10.32
C VAL A 283 8.72 1.97 10.18
N SER A 284 7.71 2.62 9.62
CA SER A 284 7.52 4.07 9.79
C SER A 284 6.73 4.40 11.07
N HIS A 285 5.90 3.47 11.55
CA HIS A 285 5.06 3.64 12.74
C HIS A 285 5.00 2.32 13.53
N ASP A 286 5.19 2.37 14.83
CA ASP A 286 5.21 1.17 15.70
C ASP A 286 3.94 0.32 15.62
N TRP A 287 2.77 0.97 15.40
CA TRP A 287 1.50 0.24 15.32
C TRP A 287 1.48 -0.80 14.19
N MET A 288 2.19 -0.57 13.11
CA MET A 288 2.28 -1.51 11.97
C MET A 288 2.90 -2.84 12.39
N ALA A 289 4.02 -2.79 13.12
CA ALA A 289 4.67 -3.98 13.66
C ALA A 289 3.84 -4.66 14.75
N VAL A 290 3.17 -3.89 15.60
CA VAL A 290 2.28 -4.42 16.65
C VAL A 290 1.14 -5.23 16.03
N ASN A 291 0.48 -4.68 15.01
CA ASN A 291 -0.63 -5.34 14.33
C ASN A 291 -0.16 -6.56 13.50
N PHE A 292 1.01 -6.46 12.85
CA PHE A 292 1.62 -7.57 12.14
C PHE A 292 1.96 -8.74 13.09
N ARG A 293 2.59 -8.45 14.24
CA ARG A 293 2.82 -9.46 15.28
C ARG A 293 1.52 -10.12 15.73
N ALA A 294 0.51 -9.30 16.04
CA ALA A 294 -0.79 -9.79 16.50
C ALA A 294 -1.46 -10.70 15.46
N PHE A 295 -1.31 -10.39 14.19
CA PHE A 295 -1.79 -11.22 13.10
C PHE A 295 -1.07 -12.58 13.07
N LEU A 296 0.25 -12.62 13.14
CA LEU A 296 1.03 -13.87 13.15
C LEU A 296 0.66 -14.73 14.37
N GLU A 297 0.51 -14.11 15.55
CA GLU A 297 0.13 -14.81 16.78
C GLU A 297 -1.28 -15.38 16.73
N ALA A 298 -2.21 -14.71 16.02
CA ALA A 298 -3.61 -15.10 16.00
C ALA A 298 -3.99 -16.03 14.84
N TYR A 299 -3.27 -15.99 13.71
CA TYR A 299 -3.77 -16.59 12.46
C TYR A 299 -2.77 -17.48 11.71
N ASP A 300 -1.53 -17.60 12.18
CA ASP A 300 -0.55 -18.51 11.58
C ASP A 300 -0.51 -19.88 12.28
N ASP A 301 -1.70 -20.50 12.43
CA ASP A 301 -1.90 -21.77 13.15
C ASP A 301 -1.13 -22.94 12.52
N ASN A 302 -0.84 -22.86 11.21
CA ASN A 302 -0.11 -23.90 10.47
C ASN A 302 1.37 -23.59 10.26
N ASP A 303 1.87 -22.52 10.83
CA ASP A 303 3.23 -22.01 10.62
C ASP A 303 3.54 -21.63 9.16
N ASP A 304 2.53 -21.46 8.31
CA ASP A 304 2.72 -21.21 6.88
C ASP A 304 3.50 -19.91 6.63
N PHE A 305 3.10 -18.81 7.28
CA PHE A 305 3.78 -17.52 7.10
C PHE A 305 5.18 -17.54 7.71
N LYS A 306 5.35 -18.14 8.88
CA LYS A 306 6.67 -18.30 9.49
C LYS A 306 7.60 -19.11 8.60
N ASN A 307 7.11 -20.19 7.97
CA ASN A 307 7.89 -21.02 7.08
C ASN A 307 8.24 -20.29 5.76
N LEU A 308 7.28 -19.59 5.17
CA LEU A 308 7.50 -18.81 3.94
C LEU A 308 8.44 -17.62 4.18
N LEU A 309 8.36 -16.96 5.33
CA LEU A 309 9.26 -15.85 5.69
C LEU A 309 10.74 -16.27 5.78
N ARG A 310 11.06 -17.56 5.85
CA ARG A 310 12.44 -18.06 5.83
C ARG A 310 13.24 -17.58 4.59
N ALA A 311 12.56 -17.35 3.47
CA ALA A 311 13.16 -16.85 2.23
C ALA A 311 13.45 -15.33 2.22
N THR A 312 13.14 -14.62 3.31
CA THR A 312 13.30 -13.17 3.37
C THR A 312 14.48 -12.74 4.24
N THR A 313 15.02 -11.56 3.96
CA THR A 313 16.02 -10.87 4.76
C THR A 313 15.41 -9.85 5.69
N GLY A 314 14.29 -9.22 5.30
CA GLY A 314 13.61 -8.17 6.05
C GLY A 314 12.15 -7.99 5.64
N ILE A 315 11.43 -7.28 6.49
CA ILE A 315 10.01 -6.95 6.33
C ILE A 315 9.87 -5.45 6.56
N VAL A 316 9.40 -4.73 5.55
CA VAL A 316 9.25 -3.26 5.60
C VAL A 316 7.78 -2.90 5.61
N LEU A 317 7.35 -2.18 6.64
CA LEU A 317 5.99 -1.70 6.84
C LEU A 317 6.04 -0.17 6.92
N SER A 318 5.61 0.52 5.87
CA SER A 318 5.74 1.97 5.80
C SER A 318 4.51 2.64 5.18
N TYR A 319 4.18 3.84 5.65
CA TYR A 319 2.99 4.60 5.27
C TYR A 319 2.91 4.93 3.77
N ASP A 320 4.01 4.86 3.05
CA ASP A 320 4.17 5.23 1.64
C ASP A 320 4.28 4.02 0.70
N ILE A 321 4.31 2.80 1.21
CA ILE A 321 4.32 1.59 0.39
C ILE A 321 2.94 1.38 -0.23
N ARG A 322 2.84 1.53 -1.56
CA ARG A 322 1.65 1.23 -2.35
C ARG A 322 2.01 1.04 -3.82
N PRO A 323 1.74 -0.12 -4.38
CA PRO A 323 1.26 -1.36 -3.74
C PRO A 323 2.34 -2.08 -2.94
N SER A 324 1.96 -3.17 -2.24
CA SER A 324 2.94 -4.12 -1.67
C SER A 324 3.78 -4.78 -2.76
N PHE A 325 5.01 -5.17 -2.43
CA PHE A 325 5.90 -5.88 -3.36
C PHE A 325 7.00 -6.65 -2.64
N TYR A 326 7.49 -7.71 -3.25
CA TYR A 326 8.78 -8.30 -2.92
C TYR A 326 9.87 -7.71 -3.82
N TRP A 327 11.06 -7.47 -3.26
CA TRP A 327 12.19 -7.06 -4.08
C TRP A 327 13.41 -7.98 -3.93
N ALA A 328 13.68 -8.73 -4.99
CA ALA A 328 14.80 -9.67 -5.07
C ALA A 328 16.17 -9.00 -4.83
N ALA A 329 16.35 -7.72 -5.19
CA ALA A 329 17.60 -6.99 -4.98
C ALA A 329 17.96 -6.79 -3.51
N THR A 330 17.00 -6.84 -2.62
CA THR A 330 17.18 -6.73 -1.15
C THR A 330 16.79 -8.00 -0.41
N GLY A 331 16.06 -8.91 -1.04
CA GLY A 331 15.50 -10.11 -0.40
C GLY A 331 14.40 -9.80 0.63
N ALA A 332 13.80 -8.61 0.58
CA ALA A 332 12.82 -8.14 1.55
C ALA A 332 11.42 -8.01 0.93
N ILE A 333 10.39 -8.12 1.78
CA ILE A 333 9.01 -7.77 1.44
C ILE A 333 8.68 -6.37 1.95
N TYR A 334 7.88 -5.65 1.16
CA TYR A 334 7.41 -4.29 1.44
C TYR A 334 5.90 -4.30 1.40
N LEU A 335 5.25 -4.07 2.55
CA LEU A 335 3.82 -4.27 2.70
C LEU A 335 3.08 -2.93 2.85
N ASP A 336 2.03 -2.75 2.04
CA ASP A 336 1.09 -1.63 2.16
C ASP A 336 0.35 -1.71 3.50
N PRO A 337 0.47 -0.70 4.35
CA PRO A 337 -0.15 -0.69 5.67
C PRO A 337 -1.68 -0.60 5.63
N GLU A 338 -2.30 -0.34 4.46
CA GLU A 338 -3.76 -0.44 4.28
C GLU A 338 -4.29 -1.82 4.72
N ASN A 339 -3.47 -2.87 4.63
CA ASN A 339 -3.84 -4.21 5.08
C ASN A 339 -3.60 -4.45 6.58
N LEU A 340 -3.05 -3.47 7.34
CA LEU A 340 -2.62 -3.67 8.72
C LEU A 340 -3.37 -2.85 9.76
N TRP A 341 -4.02 -1.74 9.40
CA TRP A 341 -4.64 -0.83 10.36
C TRP A 341 -5.86 -1.48 11.06
N LEU A 342 -6.13 -1.09 12.31
CA LEU A 342 -7.27 -1.52 13.11
C LEU A 342 -8.12 -0.34 13.61
N SER A 343 -7.52 0.82 13.86
CA SER A 343 -8.26 2.00 14.29
C SER A 343 -8.26 3.09 13.22
N ALA A 344 -9.28 3.96 13.25
CA ALA A 344 -9.33 5.15 12.39
C ALA A 344 -8.05 6.00 12.52
N ALA A 345 -7.55 6.15 13.74
CA ALA A 345 -6.31 6.89 14.02
C ALA A 345 -5.07 6.29 13.31
N GLN A 346 -4.95 4.95 13.28
CA GLN A 346 -3.88 4.29 12.52
C GLN A 346 -4.05 4.52 11.02
N ARG A 347 -5.28 4.43 10.51
CA ARG A 347 -5.57 4.65 9.10
C ARG A 347 -5.21 6.06 8.63
N GLU A 348 -5.46 7.08 9.45
CA GLU A 348 -5.11 8.48 9.15
C GLU A 348 -3.60 8.71 8.98
N THR A 349 -2.73 7.78 9.41
CA THR A 349 -1.28 7.84 9.19
C THR A 349 -0.83 7.22 7.87
N ILE A 350 -1.76 6.67 7.07
CA ILE A 350 -1.47 5.99 5.81
C ILE A 350 -1.70 6.96 4.64
N ASN A 351 -0.80 6.97 3.67
CA ASN A 351 -1.00 7.71 2.44
C ASN A 351 -2.17 7.12 1.63
N GLU A 352 -3.11 7.99 1.21
CA GLU A 352 -4.29 7.61 0.42
C GLU A 352 -4.11 7.83 -1.09
N ALA A 353 -2.94 8.27 -1.57
CA ALA A 353 -2.70 8.41 -3.00
C ALA A 353 -2.98 7.07 -3.71
N PRO A 354 -3.67 7.07 -4.86
CA PRO A 354 -4.03 5.84 -5.54
C PRO A 354 -2.78 5.11 -6.07
N ASP A 355 -2.91 3.80 -6.28
CA ASP A 355 -1.93 3.03 -7.05
C ASP A 355 -1.80 3.64 -8.45
N TYR A 356 -0.57 3.81 -8.92
CA TYR A 356 -0.26 4.41 -10.23
C TYR A 356 -0.92 3.69 -11.42
N ARG A 357 -1.35 2.43 -11.23
CA ARG A 357 -2.04 1.62 -12.24
C ARG A 357 -3.56 1.80 -12.25
N SER A 358 -4.11 2.62 -11.38
CA SER A 358 -5.57 2.75 -11.19
C SER A 358 -6.32 3.07 -12.49
N ASP A 359 -5.71 3.84 -13.40
CA ASP A 359 -6.29 4.26 -14.66
C ASP A 359 -5.92 3.38 -15.87
N PHE A 360 -5.06 2.38 -15.68
CA PHE A 360 -4.61 1.53 -16.78
C PHE A 360 -5.76 0.71 -17.39
N GLY A 361 -5.84 0.67 -18.72
CA GLY A 361 -6.83 -0.13 -19.46
C GLY A 361 -8.28 0.29 -19.29
N ASN A 362 -8.57 1.52 -18.83
CA ASN A 362 -9.94 2.05 -18.68
C ASN A 362 -10.68 2.21 -20.04
N ASP A 363 -9.99 2.15 -21.17
CA ASP A 363 -10.56 2.20 -22.52
C ASP A 363 -10.91 0.82 -23.11
N LEU A 364 -10.62 -0.27 -22.40
CA LEU A 364 -11.03 -1.62 -22.76
C LEU A 364 -12.56 -1.79 -22.58
N GLN A 365 -13.17 -2.68 -23.39
CA GLN A 365 -14.63 -2.88 -23.38
C GLN A 365 -15.08 -4.01 -22.45
N PHE A 366 -14.19 -4.49 -21.59
CA PHE A 366 -14.45 -5.54 -20.62
C PHE A 366 -13.72 -5.26 -19.31
N VAL A 367 -14.15 -5.94 -18.26
CA VAL A 367 -13.44 -6.02 -16.96
C VAL A 367 -13.35 -7.48 -16.55
N ILE A 368 -12.27 -7.86 -15.89
CA ILE A 368 -12.14 -9.18 -15.25
C ILE A 368 -12.06 -8.97 -13.74
N PRO A 369 -13.21 -8.80 -13.05
CA PRO A 369 -13.26 -8.69 -11.61
C PRO A 369 -12.96 -10.04 -10.94
N TRP A 370 -12.45 -9.96 -9.71
CA TRP A 370 -12.28 -11.12 -8.85
C TRP A 370 -12.67 -10.79 -7.40
N ARG A 371 -12.94 -11.82 -6.61
CA ARG A 371 -13.21 -11.72 -5.16
C ARG A 371 -12.93 -13.04 -4.49
N TYR A 372 -12.62 -13.00 -3.21
CA TYR A 372 -12.64 -14.16 -2.35
C TYR A 372 -14.00 -14.31 -1.67
N VAL A 373 -14.50 -15.55 -1.64
CA VAL A 373 -15.82 -15.88 -1.08
C VAL A 373 -15.76 -17.14 -0.23
N LYS A 374 -16.60 -17.18 0.80
CA LYS A 374 -16.85 -18.35 1.62
C LYS A 374 -18.34 -18.42 1.92
N ASP A 375 -18.96 -19.60 1.77
CA ASP A 375 -20.38 -19.82 2.02
C ASP A 375 -21.32 -18.83 1.28
N ASN A 376 -20.94 -18.43 0.07
CA ASN A 376 -21.62 -17.42 -0.75
C ASN A 376 -21.62 -16.00 -0.15
N ASP A 377 -20.65 -15.68 0.68
CA ASP A 377 -20.46 -14.35 1.20
C ASP A 377 -19.03 -13.86 0.97
N TYR A 378 -18.83 -12.55 0.97
CA TYR A 378 -17.51 -11.95 0.86
C TYR A 378 -16.70 -12.20 2.13
N VAL A 379 -15.40 -12.46 1.98
CA VAL A 379 -14.50 -12.63 3.12
C VAL A 379 -13.84 -11.34 3.57
N SER A 380 -13.94 -10.28 2.77
CA SER A 380 -13.37 -8.96 3.05
C SER A 380 -14.41 -7.86 2.80
N LEU A 381 -14.41 -6.86 3.67
CA LEU A 381 -15.28 -5.70 3.60
C LEU A 381 -14.48 -4.44 3.24
N TYR A 382 -15.11 -3.54 2.53
CA TYR A 382 -14.55 -2.22 2.27
C TYR A 382 -14.94 -1.26 3.40
N TYR A 383 -13.95 -0.60 3.96
CA TYR A 383 -14.09 0.42 4.99
C TYR A 383 -13.81 1.78 4.34
N PRO A 384 -14.83 2.62 4.04
CA PRO A 384 -14.61 3.93 3.47
C PRO A 384 -13.73 4.80 4.39
N PRO A 385 -12.67 5.46 3.90
CA PRO A 385 -11.83 6.33 4.73
C PRO A 385 -12.60 7.46 5.40
N GLU A 386 -13.56 8.03 4.68
CA GLU A 386 -14.40 9.14 5.11
C GLU A 386 -15.29 8.81 6.31
N ASP A 387 -15.59 7.53 6.54
CA ASP A 387 -16.45 7.11 7.66
C ASP A 387 -15.70 7.06 9.01
N GLY A 388 -14.37 7.16 9.01
CA GLY A 388 -13.57 7.13 10.24
C GLY A 388 -13.77 5.89 11.10
N LEU A 389 -14.00 4.72 10.47
CA LEU A 389 -14.33 3.48 11.16
C LEU A 389 -13.07 2.77 11.67
N SER A 390 -13.23 2.01 12.75
CA SER A 390 -12.26 1.02 13.21
C SER A 390 -12.69 -0.38 12.80
N ARG A 391 -11.74 -1.32 12.71
CA ARG A 391 -11.99 -2.73 12.41
C ARG A 391 -11.30 -3.62 13.44
N ASP A 392 -11.79 -4.84 13.58
CA ASP A 392 -11.18 -5.85 14.44
C ASP A 392 -10.04 -6.59 13.71
N LEU A 393 -9.19 -7.25 14.47
CA LEU A 393 -8.12 -8.09 13.91
C LEU A 393 -8.67 -9.18 12.94
N SER A 394 -9.89 -9.66 13.18
CA SER A 394 -10.57 -10.62 12.29
C SER A 394 -10.97 -10.02 10.94
N ASP A 395 -11.21 -8.71 10.86
CA ASP A 395 -11.62 -8.05 9.62
C ASP A 395 -10.44 -7.89 8.64
N MET A 396 -9.22 -7.71 9.15
CA MET A 396 -8.03 -7.65 8.31
C MET A 396 -7.49 -9.03 7.92
N ARG A 397 -7.98 -10.11 8.57
CA ARG A 397 -7.39 -11.45 8.48
C ARG A 397 -7.15 -11.90 7.05
N PHE A 398 -8.19 -11.94 6.23
CA PHE A 398 -8.09 -12.55 4.91
C PHE A 398 -7.45 -11.65 3.87
N GLU A 399 -7.50 -10.33 4.05
CA GLU A 399 -6.79 -9.37 3.20
C GLU A 399 -5.26 -9.46 3.40
N LEU A 400 -4.80 -9.58 4.65
CA LEU A 400 -3.39 -9.76 4.91
C LEU A 400 -2.92 -11.20 4.60
N THR A 401 -3.79 -12.19 4.78
CA THR A 401 -3.49 -13.59 4.46
C THR A 401 -3.23 -13.79 2.96
N ASP A 402 -4.11 -13.32 2.08
CA ASP A 402 -3.93 -13.49 0.64
C ASP A 402 -2.72 -12.70 0.14
N LEU A 403 -2.51 -11.49 0.64
CA LEU A 403 -1.34 -10.68 0.34
C LEU A 403 -0.03 -11.38 0.74
N LEU A 404 0.04 -11.92 1.96
CA LEU A 404 1.25 -12.61 2.42
C LEU A 404 1.53 -13.89 1.64
N TYR A 405 0.52 -14.69 1.28
CA TYR A 405 0.75 -15.84 0.41
C TYR A 405 1.30 -15.41 -0.96
N HIS A 406 0.83 -14.28 -1.49
CA HIS A 406 1.32 -13.75 -2.75
C HIS A 406 2.78 -13.27 -2.66
N GLU A 407 3.07 -12.31 -1.78
CA GLU A 407 4.41 -11.70 -1.69
C GLU A 407 5.48 -12.71 -1.23
N LEU A 408 5.11 -13.63 -0.35
CA LEU A 408 6.03 -14.67 0.10
C LEU A 408 6.19 -15.80 -0.92
N ALA A 409 5.26 -15.98 -1.87
CA ALA A 409 5.49 -16.84 -3.02
C ALA A 409 6.64 -16.30 -3.87
N HIS A 410 6.66 -14.98 -4.14
CA HIS A 410 7.79 -14.33 -4.82
C HIS A 410 9.11 -14.53 -4.08
N ALA A 411 9.11 -14.34 -2.75
CA ALA A 411 10.31 -14.53 -1.94
C ALA A 411 10.88 -15.95 -2.08
N ASN A 412 10.02 -16.98 -2.05
CA ASN A 412 10.41 -18.38 -2.16
C ASN A 412 10.68 -18.82 -3.62
N ASP A 413 10.21 -18.06 -4.61
CA ASP A 413 10.55 -18.26 -6.02
C ASP A 413 11.99 -17.80 -6.31
N TYR A 414 12.34 -16.57 -5.87
CA TYR A 414 13.68 -16.00 -6.00
C TYR A 414 14.73 -16.62 -5.08
N MET A 415 14.32 -17.11 -3.92
CA MET A 415 15.17 -17.77 -2.92
C MET A 415 14.58 -19.15 -2.56
N PRO A 416 14.65 -20.13 -3.48
CA PRO A 416 13.99 -21.40 -3.29
C PRO A 416 14.45 -22.14 -2.03
N PRO A 417 13.56 -22.80 -1.29
CA PRO A 417 13.92 -23.57 -0.09
C PRO A 417 15.02 -24.61 -0.31
N ALA A 418 15.11 -25.18 -1.50
CA ALA A 418 16.11 -26.17 -1.85
C ALA A 418 17.54 -25.59 -1.94
N GLU A 419 17.67 -24.27 -2.11
CA GLU A 419 18.95 -23.59 -2.38
C GLU A 419 19.53 -22.82 -1.19
N TRP A 420 18.80 -22.64 -0.08
CA TRP A 420 19.26 -21.83 1.06
C TRP A 420 20.65 -22.22 1.58
N ASP A 421 20.99 -23.52 1.59
CA ASP A 421 22.28 -24.02 2.04
C ASP A 421 23.43 -23.75 1.04
N SER A 422 23.10 -23.39 -0.21
CA SER A 422 24.08 -23.10 -1.27
C SER A 422 24.62 -21.67 -1.17
N TYR A 423 23.88 -20.75 -0.54
CA TYR A 423 24.23 -19.34 -0.47
C TYR A 423 25.34 -19.08 0.57
N GLY A 424 26.46 -18.52 0.12
CA GLY A 424 27.56 -18.15 0.99
C GLY A 424 27.43 -16.73 1.53
N ASP A 425 28.07 -16.45 2.69
CA ASP A 425 28.07 -15.13 3.34
C ASP A 425 28.50 -13.98 2.43
N SER A 426 29.33 -14.25 1.42
CA SER A 426 29.81 -13.24 0.47
C SER A 426 28.84 -12.97 -0.68
N THR A 427 27.78 -13.75 -0.81
CA THR A 427 26.77 -13.62 -1.88
C THR A 427 25.94 -12.36 -1.65
N ARG A 428 25.76 -11.55 -2.69
CA ARG A 428 24.85 -10.39 -2.67
C ARG A 428 23.44 -10.86 -2.95
N PHE A 429 22.43 -10.22 -2.40
CA PHE A 429 21.02 -10.60 -2.57
C PHE A 429 20.64 -10.75 -4.03
N LEU A 430 20.89 -9.70 -4.84
CA LEU A 430 20.61 -9.74 -6.27
C LEU A 430 21.30 -10.90 -7.00
N ASN A 431 22.53 -11.26 -6.60
CA ASN A 431 23.24 -12.36 -7.24
C ASN A 431 22.59 -13.72 -6.88
N ALA A 432 22.20 -13.92 -5.62
CA ALA A 432 21.46 -15.11 -5.22
C ALA A 432 20.16 -15.26 -6.04
N ALA A 433 19.42 -14.15 -6.20
CA ALA A 433 18.14 -14.13 -6.89
C ALA A 433 18.23 -14.38 -8.42
N VAL A 434 19.40 -14.16 -9.07
CA VAL A 434 19.54 -14.27 -10.54
C VAL A 434 20.48 -15.40 -10.97
N GLU A 435 21.08 -16.14 -10.06
CA GLU A 435 22.04 -17.23 -10.36
C GLU A 435 21.35 -18.59 -10.54
N GLU A 436 20.15 -18.77 -10.03
CA GLU A 436 19.42 -20.04 -10.05
C GLU A 436 18.23 -19.98 -11.03
N ASP A 437 17.80 -21.17 -11.51
CA ASP A 437 16.55 -21.31 -12.26
C ASP A 437 15.38 -21.16 -11.26
N GLU A 438 14.54 -20.15 -11.45
CA GLU A 438 13.39 -19.87 -10.60
C GLU A 438 12.28 -20.93 -10.79
N ILE A 439 11.48 -21.17 -9.76
CA ILE A 439 10.34 -22.12 -9.80
C ILE A 439 9.32 -21.68 -10.86
N SER A 440 9.14 -20.37 -11.02
CA SER A 440 8.25 -19.76 -12.02
C SER A 440 8.71 -20.02 -13.45
N ASP A 441 10.01 -20.00 -13.74
CA ASP A 441 10.58 -20.36 -15.05
C ASP A 441 10.28 -21.81 -15.41
N ASP A 442 10.43 -22.71 -14.45
CA ASP A 442 10.09 -24.13 -14.61
C ASP A 442 8.59 -24.33 -14.79
N LEU A 443 7.75 -23.58 -14.07
CA LEU A 443 6.30 -23.60 -14.22
C LEU A 443 5.90 -23.21 -15.66
N ASP A 444 6.42 -22.08 -16.17
CA ASP A 444 6.12 -21.62 -17.52
C ASP A 444 6.63 -22.62 -18.57
N ARG A 445 7.80 -23.20 -18.37
CA ARG A 445 8.36 -24.21 -19.29
C ARG A 445 7.55 -25.52 -19.33
N LEU A 446 7.05 -25.99 -18.18
CA LEU A 446 6.34 -27.28 -18.06
C LEU A 446 4.84 -27.15 -18.32
N TYR A 447 4.27 -26.04 -17.88
CA TYR A 447 2.82 -25.79 -17.88
C TYR A 447 2.50 -24.36 -18.32
N PRO A 448 2.95 -23.90 -19.52
CA PRO A 448 2.79 -22.50 -19.95
C PRO A 448 1.34 -22.06 -20.04
N LEU A 449 1.10 -20.78 -19.80
CA LEU A 449 -0.11 -20.12 -20.27
C LEU A 449 -0.06 -19.99 -21.78
N LEU A 450 -1.19 -20.17 -22.47
CA LEU A 450 -1.24 -20.38 -23.92
C LEU A 450 -1.76 -19.17 -24.69
N SER A 451 -2.43 -18.24 -24.04
CA SER A 451 -3.10 -17.13 -24.70
C SER A 451 -2.21 -15.89 -24.81
N ASP A 452 -1.67 -15.65 -26.01
CA ASP A 452 -0.94 -14.42 -26.31
C ASP A 452 -1.86 -13.18 -26.22
N ASP A 453 -3.11 -13.30 -26.67
CA ASP A 453 -4.08 -12.19 -26.55
C ASP A 453 -4.31 -11.77 -25.09
N MET A 454 -4.35 -12.73 -24.16
CA MET A 454 -4.47 -12.40 -22.73
C MET A 454 -3.20 -11.76 -22.17
N ARG A 455 -2.01 -12.16 -22.61
CA ARG A 455 -0.74 -11.50 -22.25
C ARG A 455 -0.72 -10.04 -22.73
N ASP A 456 -1.07 -9.80 -23.99
CA ASP A 456 -1.15 -8.46 -24.57
C ASP A 456 -2.16 -7.56 -23.84
N LEU A 457 -3.29 -8.13 -23.40
CA LEU A 457 -4.32 -7.41 -22.61
C LEU A 457 -3.87 -7.15 -21.17
N ALA A 458 -3.12 -8.09 -20.56
CA ALA A 458 -2.55 -7.91 -19.24
C ALA A 458 -1.47 -6.80 -19.24
N GLU A 459 -0.64 -6.72 -20.29
CA GLU A 459 0.31 -5.63 -20.47
C GLU A 459 -0.39 -4.27 -20.44
N VAL A 460 -1.51 -4.12 -21.17
CA VAL A 460 -2.32 -2.90 -21.15
C VAL A 460 -2.87 -2.61 -19.74
N ARG A 461 -3.43 -3.63 -19.08
CA ARG A 461 -4.16 -3.42 -17.81
C ARG A 461 -3.23 -3.18 -16.62
N PHE A 462 -2.03 -3.76 -16.62
CA PHE A 462 -1.20 -3.82 -15.43
C PHE A 462 0.19 -3.17 -15.58
N LEU A 463 0.68 -2.95 -16.82
CA LEU A 463 2.05 -2.49 -17.04
C LEU A 463 2.15 -1.14 -17.75
N THR A 464 1.41 -0.94 -18.85
CA THR A 464 1.60 0.25 -19.70
C THR A 464 0.44 1.22 -19.73
N GLY A 465 -0.78 0.74 -19.57
CA GLY A 465 -2.00 1.53 -19.79
C GLY A 465 -2.32 1.81 -21.29
N ASP A 466 -1.40 1.48 -22.21
CA ASP A 466 -1.48 1.85 -23.62
C ASP A 466 -2.15 0.75 -24.45
N SER A 467 -3.41 0.94 -24.83
CA SER A 467 -4.15 0.02 -25.69
C SER A 467 -4.10 0.40 -27.18
N ASN A 468 -4.07 -0.59 -28.06
CA ASN A 468 -4.21 -0.39 -29.50
C ASN A 468 -5.68 -0.54 -29.97
N ALA A 469 -5.96 -0.22 -31.26
CA ALA A 469 -7.32 -0.25 -31.79
C ALA A 469 -7.97 -1.66 -31.78
N THR A 470 -7.18 -2.72 -31.90
CA THR A 470 -7.67 -4.10 -31.84
C THR A 470 -8.07 -4.45 -30.42
N GLN A 471 -7.22 -4.18 -29.44
CA GLN A 471 -7.49 -4.43 -28.02
C GLN A 471 -8.74 -3.67 -27.54
N ARG A 472 -8.92 -2.40 -27.95
CA ARG A 472 -10.14 -1.63 -27.68
C ARG A 472 -11.41 -2.14 -28.36
N SER A 473 -11.28 -2.97 -29.39
CA SER A 473 -12.43 -3.55 -30.09
C SER A 473 -12.89 -4.89 -29.49
N TYR A 474 -12.10 -5.53 -28.66
CA TYR A 474 -12.48 -6.78 -28.02
C TYR A 474 -13.66 -6.60 -27.07
N MET A 475 -14.70 -7.37 -27.30
CA MET A 475 -15.87 -7.46 -26.43
C MET A 475 -15.68 -8.60 -25.41
N PRO A 476 -16.46 -8.62 -24.32
CA PRO A 476 -16.34 -9.69 -23.32
C PRO A 476 -16.32 -11.11 -23.89
N ASP A 477 -17.14 -11.40 -24.91
CA ASP A 477 -17.22 -12.73 -25.53
C ASP A 477 -15.92 -13.13 -26.28
N ASP A 478 -15.21 -12.16 -26.87
CA ASP A 478 -13.90 -12.39 -27.48
C ASP A 478 -12.90 -12.81 -26.40
N VAL A 479 -12.89 -12.06 -25.29
CA VAL A 479 -12.00 -12.30 -24.14
C VAL A 479 -12.30 -13.64 -23.46
N VAL A 480 -13.57 -14.05 -23.39
CA VAL A 480 -13.93 -15.42 -22.93
C VAL A 480 -13.27 -16.47 -23.82
N GLY A 481 -13.22 -16.23 -25.14
CA GLY A 481 -12.54 -17.12 -26.09
C GLY A 481 -11.03 -17.26 -25.85
N PHE A 482 -10.40 -16.24 -25.30
CA PHE A 482 -8.97 -16.23 -24.97
C PHE A 482 -8.68 -16.80 -23.58
N TYR A 483 -9.50 -16.48 -22.58
CA TYR A 483 -9.26 -16.76 -21.16
C TYR A 483 -9.77 -18.12 -20.70
N ARG A 484 -11.02 -18.50 -21.05
CA ARG A 484 -11.66 -19.73 -20.57
C ARG A 484 -10.90 -21.02 -20.90
N PRO A 485 -10.37 -21.20 -22.13
CA PRO A 485 -9.68 -22.45 -22.50
C PRO A 485 -8.26 -22.57 -21.94
N ASP A 486 -7.71 -21.49 -21.40
CA ASP A 486 -6.36 -21.48 -20.82
C ASP A 486 -6.39 -21.96 -19.37
N ARG A 487 -5.22 -22.21 -18.80
CA ARG A 487 -5.00 -22.80 -17.47
C ARG A 487 -4.61 -21.76 -16.41
N SER A 488 -4.96 -20.51 -16.63
CA SER A 488 -4.81 -19.42 -15.66
C SER A 488 -6.00 -19.36 -14.70
N ASN A 489 -5.77 -19.06 -13.43
CA ASN A 489 -6.82 -18.83 -12.43
C ASN A 489 -7.15 -17.34 -12.22
N GLY A 490 -6.41 -16.41 -12.86
CA GLY A 490 -6.64 -14.97 -12.78
C GLY A 490 -6.13 -14.22 -14.00
N PHE A 491 -6.52 -12.95 -14.15
CA PHE A 491 -6.06 -12.13 -15.26
C PHE A 491 -4.63 -11.63 -15.04
N TYR A 492 -4.26 -11.35 -13.79
CA TYR A 492 -2.94 -10.86 -13.42
C TYR A 492 -1.83 -11.88 -13.67
N ASN A 493 -2.13 -13.17 -13.69
CA ASN A 493 -1.21 -14.25 -14.07
C ASN A 493 -0.53 -14.02 -15.44
N TYR A 494 -1.19 -13.34 -16.37
CA TYR A 494 -0.66 -13.11 -17.72
C TYR A 494 0.36 -11.97 -17.78
N THR A 495 0.63 -11.29 -16.66
CA THR A 495 1.60 -10.19 -16.58
C THR A 495 3.03 -10.71 -16.79
N ASN A 496 3.39 -11.77 -16.09
CA ASN A 496 4.64 -12.51 -16.20
C ASN A 496 4.54 -13.85 -15.46
N GLU A 497 5.57 -14.70 -15.59
CA GLU A 497 5.64 -16.03 -14.98
C GLU A 497 5.63 -16.01 -13.44
N LYS A 498 6.17 -14.96 -12.82
CA LYS A 498 6.25 -14.82 -11.37
C LYS A 498 4.90 -14.48 -10.75
N GLU A 499 4.16 -13.59 -11.40
CA GLU A 499 2.78 -13.27 -11.00
C GLU A 499 1.84 -14.46 -11.21
N ASP A 500 2.10 -15.26 -12.26
CA ASP A 500 1.37 -16.49 -12.49
C ASP A 500 1.57 -17.49 -11.34
N LEU A 501 2.81 -17.68 -10.92
CA LEU A 501 3.15 -18.51 -9.77
C LEU A 501 2.48 -18.00 -8.49
N ALA A 502 2.59 -16.69 -8.20
CA ALA A 502 2.12 -16.12 -6.95
C ALA A 502 0.59 -16.17 -6.81
N ILE A 503 -0.17 -15.81 -7.86
CA ILE A 503 -1.64 -15.90 -7.87
C ILE A 503 -2.13 -17.34 -7.72
N LEU A 504 -1.44 -18.26 -8.37
CA LEU A 504 -1.79 -19.68 -8.31
C LEU A 504 -1.59 -20.25 -6.90
N PHE A 505 -0.44 -19.93 -6.28
CA PHE A 505 -0.14 -20.34 -4.91
C PHE A 505 -1.12 -19.73 -3.89
N GLU A 506 -1.36 -18.43 -3.99
CA GLU A 506 -2.28 -17.68 -3.13
C GLU A 506 -3.69 -18.31 -3.14
N GLU A 507 -4.32 -18.48 -4.33
CA GLU A 507 -5.66 -19.06 -4.41
C GLU A 507 -5.71 -20.48 -3.86
N LEU A 508 -4.68 -21.29 -4.14
CA LEU A 508 -4.60 -22.64 -3.58
C LEU A 508 -4.57 -22.60 -2.06
N MET A 509 -3.67 -21.79 -1.46
CA MET A 509 -3.52 -21.72 -0.01
C MET A 509 -4.79 -21.18 0.67
N MET A 510 -5.45 -20.16 0.09
CA MET A 510 -6.75 -19.69 0.58
C MET A 510 -7.80 -20.80 0.56
N SER A 511 -7.80 -21.64 -0.48
CA SER A 511 -8.76 -22.74 -0.63
C SER A 511 -8.48 -23.90 0.33
N VAL A 512 -7.24 -24.39 0.41
CA VAL A 512 -6.90 -25.56 1.24
C VAL A 512 -6.86 -25.27 2.73
N ARG A 513 -6.47 -24.05 3.13
CA ARG A 513 -6.36 -23.67 4.55
C ARG A 513 -7.68 -23.17 5.14
N PHE A 514 -8.46 -22.44 4.35
CA PHE A 514 -9.63 -21.72 4.90
C PHE A 514 -10.96 -22.11 4.24
N GLY A 515 -10.94 -22.91 3.17
CA GLY A 515 -12.14 -23.21 2.36
C GLY A 515 -12.69 -21.96 1.68
N ILE A 516 -11.82 -20.99 1.40
CA ILE A 516 -12.14 -19.75 0.70
C ILE A 516 -11.87 -19.97 -0.78
N GLN A 517 -12.85 -19.68 -1.64
CA GLN A 517 -12.72 -19.84 -3.07
C GLN A 517 -12.61 -18.48 -3.76
N ARG A 518 -11.88 -18.42 -4.84
CA ARG A 518 -11.78 -17.25 -5.69
C ARG A 518 -12.84 -17.29 -6.79
N ASP A 519 -13.61 -16.21 -6.90
CA ASP A 519 -14.44 -15.93 -8.06
C ASP A 519 -13.64 -15.10 -9.06
N THR A 520 -13.68 -15.48 -10.34
CA THR A 520 -13.17 -14.67 -11.46
C THR A 520 -14.15 -14.69 -12.60
N ALA A 521 -14.34 -13.58 -13.30
CA ALA A 521 -15.27 -13.51 -14.42
C ALA A 521 -14.82 -12.51 -15.48
N VAL A 522 -15.18 -12.78 -16.74
CA VAL A 522 -15.15 -11.79 -17.83
C VAL A 522 -16.51 -11.12 -17.88
N THR A 523 -16.54 -9.79 -17.74
CA THR A 523 -17.78 -9.01 -17.65
C THR A 523 -17.77 -7.80 -18.59
N SER A 524 -18.95 -7.22 -18.80
CA SER A 524 -19.07 -5.89 -19.38
C SER A 524 -18.47 -4.82 -18.45
N VAL A 525 -18.17 -3.66 -19.02
CA VAL A 525 -17.75 -2.46 -18.28
C VAL A 525 -18.89 -1.90 -17.41
N PRO A 526 -18.59 -1.07 -16.38
CA PRO A 526 -19.61 -0.36 -15.62
C PRO A 526 -20.37 0.64 -16.49
N VAL A 527 -21.64 0.83 -16.19
CA VAL A 527 -22.54 1.80 -16.84
C VAL A 527 -23.08 2.74 -15.78
N TYR A 528 -22.99 4.05 -16.03
CA TYR A 528 -23.44 5.09 -15.11
C TYR A 528 -24.63 5.84 -15.72
N ASP A 529 -25.51 6.37 -14.88
CA ASP A 529 -26.59 7.24 -15.29
C ASP A 529 -26.12 8.71 -15.47
N ASN A 530 -27.05 9.60 -15.78
CA ASN A 530 -26.75 11.01 -16.00
C ASN A 530 -26.34 11.77 -14.72
N SER A 531 -26.54 11.18 -13.55
CA SER A 531 -26.15 11.72 -12.24
C SER A 531 -24.77 11.19 -11.81
N GLY A 532 -24.17 10.27 -12.58
CA GLY A 532 -22.94 9.59 -12.25
C GLY A 532 -23.13 8.34 -11.36
N ASP A 533 -24.38 7.93 -11.11
CA ASP A 533 -24.66 6.75 -10.30
C ASP A 533 -24.55 5.45 -11.12
N LEU A 534 -23.92 4.41 -10.53
CA LEU A 534 -23.75 3.12 -11.19
C LEU A 534 -25.09 2.42 -11.43
N ILE A 535 -25.40 2.12 -12.69
CA ILE A 535 -26.57 1.32 -13.07
C ILE A 535 -26.23 -0.16 -12.90
N ARG A 536 -26.40 -0.69 -11.69
CA ARG A 536 -26.02 -2.04 -11.31
C ARG A 536 -26.58 -3.14 -12.23
N SER A 537 -27.80 -2.99 -12.70
CA SER A 537 -28.46 -3.96 -13.61
C SER A 537 -27.86 -4.02 -15.02
N GLN A 538 -27.01 -3.06 -15.40
CA GLN A 538 -26.34 -2.98 -16.71
C GLN A 538 -24.83 -3.09 -16.61
N SER A 539 -24.29 -3.10 -15.38
CA SER A 539 -22.86 -3.08 -15.11
C SER A 539 -22.35 -4.47 -14.75
N TYR A 540 -21.14 -4.77 -15.17
CA TYR A 540 -20.44 -6.01 -14.85
C TYR A 540 -21.29 -7.26 -15.18
N ILE A 541 -21.92 -7.25 -16.36
CA ILE A 541 -22.70 -8.41 -16.84
C ILE A 541 -21.73 -9.53 -17.19
N VAL A 542 -21.86 -10.66 -16.54
CA VAL A 542 -20.99 -11.82 -16.72
C VAL A 542 -21.23 -12.46 -18.09
N SER A 543 -20.20 -12.51 -18.94
CA SER A 543 -20.19 -13.34 -20.15
C SER A 543 -19.75 -14.76 -19.83
N TRP A 544 -18.76 -14.91 -18.96
CA TRP A 544 -18.32 -16.16 -18.36
C TRP A 544 -17.64 -15.87 -17.03
N GLY A 545 -17.71 -16.81 -16.10
CA GLY A 545 -16.98 -16.73 -14.84
C GLY A 545 -17.02 -18.06 -14.10
N GLN A 546 -16.14 -18.21 -13.13
CA GLN A 546 -15.98 -19.44 -12.40
C GLN A 546 -15.54 -19.16 -10.95
N ARG A 547 -16.01 -19.97 -10.03
CA ARG A 547 -15.58 -20.04 -8.63
C ARG A 547 -14.68 -21.22 -8.42
N GLY A 548 -13.54 -21.02 -7.76
CA GLY A 548 -12.62 -22.10 -7.37
C GLY A 548 -11.91 -22.73 -8.56
N ARG A 549 -11.47 -21.93 -9.52
CA ARG A 549 -10.83 -22.40 -10.74
C ARG A 549 -9.54 -23.15 -10.49
N VAL A 550 -8.87 -22.93 -9.37
CA VAL A 550 -7.68 -23.66 -8.94
C VAL A 550 -7.91 -25.18 -8.83
N ALA A 551 -9.18 -25.61 -8.68
CA ALA A 551 -9.54 -27.03 -8.63
C ALA A 551 -9.77 -27.68 -10.00
N GLU A 552 -9.68 -26.96 -11.14
CA GLU A 552 -9.66 -27.59 -12.46
C GLU A 552 -8.40 -28.42 -12.66
N ASP A 553 -8.49 -29.63 -13.23
CA ASP A 553 -7.37 -30.54 -13.41
C ASP A 553 -6.14 -29.88 -14.05
N SER A 554 -6.35 -29.00 -15.04
CA SER A 554 -5.27 -28.30 -15.76
C SER A 554 -4.62 -27.18 -14.93
N VAL A 555 -5.31 -26.65 -13.93
CA VAL A 555 -4.86 -25.60 -13.02
C VAL A 555 -4.29 -26.22 -11.75
N SER A 556 -4.97 -27.21 -11.16
CA SER A 556 -4.54 -27.86 -9.92
C SER A 556 -3.17 -28.54 -10.04
N ALA A 557 -2.88 -29.17 -11.19
CA ALA A 557 -1.56 -29.77 -11.46
C ALA A 557 -0.41 -28.74 -11.43
N ARG A 558 -0.69 -27.49 -11.86
CA ARG A 558 0.26 -26.37 -11.78
C ARG A 558 0.44 -25.91 -10.34
N ALA A 559 -0.68 -25.78 -9.61
CA ALA A 559 -0.69 -25.38 -8.21
C ALA A 559 0.02 -26.41 -7.30
N GLU A 560 -0.17 -27.71 -7.54
CA GLU A 560 0.55 -28.79 -6.86
C GLU A 560 2.05 -28.68 -7.09
N TYR A 561 2.47 -28.50 -8.36
CA TYR A 561 3.87 -28.40 -8.74
C TYR A 561 4.63 -27.30 -7.99
N ILE A 562 4.04 -26.10 -7.89
CA ILE A 562 4.67 -24.97 -7.20
C ILE A 562 4.61 -25.10 -5.68
N THR A 563 3.49 -25.60 -5.13
CA THR A 563 3.32 -25.71 -3.67
C THR A 563 4.31 -26.67 -3.04
N GLU A 564 4.57 -27.82 -3.70
CA GLU A 564 5.61 -28.78 -3.27
C GLU A 564 7.00 -28.13 -3.11
N ARG A 565 7.26 -27.06 -3.86
CA ARG A 565 8.56 -26.37 -3.90
C ARG A 565 8.63 -25.13 -3.04
N LEU A 566 7.55 -24.35 -3.02
CA LEU A 566 7.48 -23.11 -2.22
C LEU A 566 7.28 -23.37 -0.73
N LEU A 567 6.44 -24.38 -0.39
CA LEU A 567 6.08 -24.71 0.99
C LEU A 567 5.90 -26.23 1.15
N PRO A 568 7.02 -26.97 1.19
CA PRO A 568 7.00 -28.44 1.24
C PRO A 568 6.33 -29.03 2.49
N GLU A 569 6.03 -28.21 3.50
CA GLU A 569 5.30 -28.58 4.69
C GLU A 569 3.78 -28.79 4.45
N VAL A 570 3.25 -28.37 3.30
CA VAL A 570 1.82 -28.54 2.96
C VAL A 570 1.54 -29.99 2.58
N ASP A 571 0.49 -30.55 3.16
CA ASP A 571 -0.05 -31.84 2.74
C ASP A 571 -0.79 -31.72 1.41
N LEU A 572 -0.14 -32.11 0.31
CA LEU A 572 -0.68 -32.00 -1.04
C LEU A 572 -1.97 -32.81 -1.26
N SER A 573 -2.26 -33.82 -0.41
CA SER A 573 -3.54 -34.56 -0.49
C SER A 573 -4.77 -33.67 -0.21
N LEU A 574 -4.58 -32.48 0.35
CA LEU A 574 -5.64 -31.49 0.51
C LEU A 574 -6.17 -30.95 -0.82
N ILE A 575 -5.33 -30.97 -1.88
CA ILE A 575 -5.72 -30.55 -3.24
C ILE A 575 -6.80 -31.48 -3.80
N ASP A 576 -6.70 -32.78 -3.55
CA ASP A 576 -7.70 -33.77 -3.99
C ASP A 576 -9.07 -33.56 -3.37
N SER A 577 -9.14 -32.80 -2.26
CA SER A 577 -10.37 -32.51 -1.52
C SER A 577 -11.00 -31.15 -1.87
N LEU A 578 -10.41 -30.40 -2.79
CA LEU A 578 -10.98 -29.11 -3.22
C LEU A 578 -12.38 -29.33 -3.84
N PRO A 579 -13.32 -28.41 -3.58
CA PRO A 579 -14.62 -28.48 -4.22
C PRO A 579 -14.52 -28.26 -5.74
N GLU A 580 -15.33 -28.99 -6.50
CA GLU A 580 -15.43 -28.82 -7.95
C GLU A 580 -15.70 -27.35 -8.31
N PRO A 581 -15.07 -26.81 -9.34
CA PRO A 581 -15.32 -25.44 -9.80
C PRO A 581 -16.78 -25.21 -10.20
N LEU A 582 -17.31 -24.04 -9.86
CA LEU A 582 -18.69 -23.67 -10.15
C LEU A 582 -18.76 -22.60 -11.24
N GLU A 583 -19.44 -22.87 -12.35
CA GLU A 583 -19.68 -21.87 -13.39
C GLU A 583 -20.70 -20.82 -12.92
N MET A 584 -20.44 -19.56 -13.28
CA MET A 584 -21.35 -18.46 -13.05
C MET A 584 -22.47 -18.41 -14.10
N ASN A 585 -23.59 -17.77 -13.74
CA ASN A 585 -24.72 -17.57 -14.63
C ASN A 585 -24.44 -16.43 -15.61
N ALA A 586 -24.12 -16.75 -16.85
CA ALA A 586 -23.93 -15.77 -17.91
C ALA A 586 -25.21 -14.93 -18.11
N GLY A 587 -25.05 -13.64 -18.39
CA GLY A 587 -26.14 -12.68 -18.54
C GLY A 587 -26.66 -12.08 -17.24
N GLN A 588 -26.23 -12.56 -16.09
CA GLN A 588 -26.46 -11.93 -14.78
C GLN A 588 -25.29 -11.01 -14.43
N ASN A 589 -25.54 -10.02 -13.56
CA ASN A 589 -24.44 -9.17 -13.09
C ASN A 589 -23.54 -9.90 -12.08
N TRP A 590 -22.37 -9.33 -11.84
CA TRP A 590 -21.35 -9.85 -10.92
C TRP A 590 -21.86 -10.11 -9.50
N TRP A 591 -22.68 -9.20 -8.97
CA TRP A 591 -23.18 -9.31 -7.59
C TRP A 591 -24.23 -10.41 -7.42
N ASP A 592 -25.10 -10.60 -8.45
CA ASP A 592 -26.11 -11.65 -8.41
C ASP A 592 -25.49 -13.06 -8.52
N ASN A 593 -24.26 -13.14 -9.06
CA ASN A 593 -23.47 -14.37 -9.10
C ASN A 593 -22.76 -14.72 -7.76
N LEU A 594 -22.95 -13.95 -6.69
CA LEU A 594 -22.41 -14.31 -5.37
C LEU A 594 -23.05 -15.61 -4.85
N GLY A 595 -24.34 -15.77 -5.02
CA GLY A 595 -25.15 -16.90 -4.53
C GLY A 595 -25.15 -18.13 -5.43
N ILE A 596 -24.04 -18.48 -6.11
CA ILE A 596 -23.95 -19.72 -6.91
C ILE A 596 -23.76 -20.94 -6.00
N SER A 597 -24.48 -22.03 -6.33
CA SER A 597 -24.47 -23.27 -5.56
C SER A 597 -24.47 -24.47 -6.49
N PRO A 598 -23.84 -25.61 -6.12
CA PRO A 598 -23.94 -26.87 -6.88
C PRO A 598 -25.36 -27.46 -6.89
N GLN A 599 -26.26 -27.00 -6.03
CA GLN A 599 -27.66 -27.42 -6.01
C GLN A 599 -28.51 -26.51 -6.90
N PRO A 600 -29.58 -27.05 -7.55
CA PRO A 600 -30.50 -26.21 -8.30
C PRO A 600 -31.02 -25.10 -7.38
N PRO A 601 -31.08 -23.84 -7.86
CA PRO A 601 -31.40 -22.71 -7.02
C PRO A 601 -32.74 -22.92 -6.35
N THR A 602 -32.74 -22.99 -5.02
CA THR A 602 -33.94 -22.67 -4.26
C THR A 602 -34.30 -21.25 -4.70
N PRO A 603 -35.53 -20.97 -5.17
CA PRO A 603 -35.87 -19.65 -5.65
C PRO A 603 -35.51 -18.64 -4.56
N LEU A 604 -34.43 -17.91 -4.74
CA LEU A 604 -34.11 -16.77 -3.92
C LEU A 604 -35.34 -15.88 -3.95
N LYS A 605 -35.96 -15.65 -2.81
CA LYS A 605 -36.88 -14.52 -2.67
C LYS A 605 -36.13 -13.33 -3.24
N SER A 606 -36.56 -12.88 -4.40
CA SER A 606 -36.02 -11.74 -5.09
C SER A 606 -35.67 -10.66 -4.08
N MET A 607 -34.38 -10.41 -3.87
CA MET A 607 -33.89 -9.19 -3.24
C MET A 607 -33.99 -8.02 -4.24
N ALA A 608 -34.95 -8.10 -5.17
CA ALA A 608 -35.37 -6.97 -5.97
C ALA A 608 -36.02 -5.96 -5.02
N GLY A 609 -35.21 -4.99 -4.58
CA GLY A 609 -35.64 -3.91 -3.72
C GLY A 609 -34.90 -3.76 -2.39
N SER A 610 -33.85 -4.52 -2.08
CA SER A 610 -32.93 -4.10 -1.06
C SER A 610 -32.17 -2.88 -1.60
N LYS A 611 -32.68 -1.68 -1.29
CA LYS A 611 -31.81 -0.53 -1.15
C LYS A 611 -30.62 -1.01 -0.33
N LEU A 612 -29.40 -0.78 -0.81
CA LEU A 612 -28.22 -0.85 0.04
C LEU A 612 -28.61 -0.18 1.36
N PRO A 613 -28.30 -0.78 2.53
CA PRO A 613 -28.63 -0.14 3.79
C PRO A 613 -28.05 1.28 3.74
N ILE A 614 -28.90 2.24 3.82
CA ILE A 614 -28.55 3.65 3.92
C ILE A 614 -27.76 3.76 5.22
N SER A 615 -26.54 4.26 5.16
CA SER A 615 -25.62 4.60 6.24
C SER A 615 -25.44 3.52 7.32
N GLY A 616 -24.32 2.86 7.33
CA GLY A 616 -23.79 2.07 8.43
C GLY A 616 -23.51 0.59 8.17
N ALA A 617 -23.79 0.04 7.01
CA ALA A 617 -23.34 -1.30 6.64
C ALA A 617 -22.17 -1.21 5.67
N LEU A 618 -21.07 -1.85 6.03
CA LEU A 618 -19.87 -1.94 5.21
C LEU A 618 -20.18 -2.62 3.87
N GLN A 619 -19.54 -2.14 2.81
CA GLN A 619 -19.68 -2.68 1.48
C GLN A 619 -18.70 -3.83 1.25
N PRO A 620 -19.04 -4.83 0.44
CA PRO A 620 -18.08 -5.84 0.01
C PRO A 620 -16.97 -5.20 -0.83
N LYS A 621 -15.72 -5.59 -0.56
CA LYS A 621 -14.58 -5.14 -1.36
C LYS A 621 -14.63 -5.79 -2.75
N MET A 622 -14.63 -4.97 -3.80
CA MET A 622 -14.45 -5.43 -5.18
C MET A 622 -13.03 -5.17 -5.62
N SER A 623 -12.38 -6.18 -6.16
CA SER A 623 -11.04 -6.03 -6.75
C SER A 623 -11.07 -6.33 -8.24
N SER A 624 -10.49 -5.44 -9.03
CA SER A 624 -10.30 -5.61 -10.47
C SER A 624 -8.83 -5.67 -10.87
N TYR A 625 -7.92 -5.43 -9.94
CA TYR A 625 -6.49 -5.62 -10.07
C TYR A 625 -5.89 -5.91 -8.69
N ARG A 626 -4.67 -6.39 -8.67
CA ARG A 626 -3.97 -6.75 -7.44
C ARG A 626 -3.23 -5.56 -6.84
N GLN A 627 -3.07 -5.56 -5.53
CA GLN A 627 -2.28 -4.55 -4.81
C GLN A 627 -0.79 -4.88 -4.79
N GLY A 628 -0.42 -6.17 -4.80
CA GLY A 628 0.98 -6.59 -4.85
C GLY A 628 1.55 -6.64 -6.27
N HIS A 629 2.85 -6.51 -6.43
CA HIS A 629 3.56 -6.73 -7.68
C HIS A 629 5.06 -6.94 -7.43
N ILE A 630 5.77 -7.47 -8.43
CA ILE A 630 7.22 -7.55 -8.42
C ILE A 630 7.80 -6.24 -8.98
N LYS A 631 8.74 -5.65 -8.25
CA LYS A 631 9.53 -4.55 -8.77
C LYS A 631 10.53 -5.08 -9.79
N ALA A 632 10.60 -4.45 -10.97
CA ALA A 632 11.54 -4.86 -12.01
C ALA A 632 12.98 -4.86 -11.49
N LEU A 633 13.71 -5.94 -11.77
CA LEU A 633 15.12 -6.02 -11.40
C LEU A 633 15.93 -4.94 -12.12
N PRO A 634 16.90 -4.31 -11.42
CA PRO A 634 17.76 -3.33 -12.04
C PRO A 634 18.61 -3.99 -13.14
N THR A 635 18.61 -3.40 -14.33
CA THR A 635 19.47 -3.85 -15.42
C THR A 635 20.91 -3.52 -15.09
N ARG A 636 21.78 -4.53 -15.03
CA ARG A 636 23.25 -4.29 -15.03
C ARG A 636 23.62 -3.54 -16.30
N LYS A 637 24.18 -2.34 -16.14
CA LYS A 637 24.82 -1.61 -17.25
C LYS A 637 26.17 -2.21 -17.58
#